data_0a534cf909fc44f1e7841fcd384f304e
#
_entry.id   0a534cf909fc44f1e7841fcd384f304e
#
_cell.length_a   1.000
_cell.length_b   1.000
_cell.length_c   1.000
_cell.angle_alpha   90.00
_cell.angle_beta   90.00
_cell.angle_gamma   90.00
#
_symmetry.space_group_name_H-M   'P 1'
#
loop_
_entity.id
_entity.type
_entity.pdbx_description
1 polymer ?
#
loop_
_entity_poly.entity_id
_entity_poly.type
_entity_poly.pdbx_seq_one_letter_code
_entity_poly.pdbx_strand_id
1 'polypeptide(L)'
;MTFRATILVTAAFSLLPPLLCYAAPRVAPAQAVPHAAAGATVTWGHARFTVLTSRLIRMEWSADSHFEDRATLVFLNRQLPVPHFTKTSDANGITLETQDLTLTYHPDAQGQFTDKTLQITLKGGPTPVTWHAGQKDTANLLGTTRTLDGSSGSHLKSPMEDGLVSRSGWSVVDDSQSPVFSVSPKPVVRKTVVDGAWVEERTTAPHQDLYFFGYGHNYRQALTDYCAVAGRIPLPPRYAFGVWWSRYWSYTDQDLLSLVQQFHENSLPLDVMVVDMDWHLNEDQLKKRGLKDLSGHRLGWDGYTWNSTFFPNPTAFMAQLHAQGIKVALNLHPASGVQSWESAFPDMVKAMNMPENTQYVPFLITQKNYAQAYFSVLHHPLEKQGVDFWWLDWQQEKTTPIAGLNPTWWLNYLHFTDQELQGKRPLVFHRWGGLGNHRYQIGFSGDTISTWESLAFQPWFTATAANVGYAYWSHDIGGHSPGAIDPELYTRWVQYGVFSPIFRTHTTKNPEAERRIWAYPEPYSDILRTSFRLRAELKPYLYTEARKTYDTGIAFNRPLYYDWPEENDAYTMPNEYIFGDNMVVAPIVQPVDPKTGLVQATLWVPPGQWVERSSGKTYTGPTKITQYFSLHQTPMLIKAGAIMPLEEAVSGQSAEPQHVIEIWPTSQKEKTS
;
A
#
# COMPACT_ATOMS: atom_id res chain seq x y z
N MET A 1 34.43 11.24 -6.44
CA MET A 1 34.52 11.90 -5.13
C MET A 1 33.17 12.48 -4.80
N THR A 2 32.44 11.81 -3.94
CA THR A 2 31.16 12.29 -3.38
C THR A 2 31.51 13.39 -2.38
N PHE A 3 30.97 14.59 -2.55
CA PHE A 3 31.03 15.63 -1.52
C PHE A 3 29.88 15.42 -0.56
N ARG A 4 30.14 14.86 0.62
CA ARG A 4 29.25 15.00 1.78
C ARG A 4 29.55 16.34 2.42
N ALA A 5 28.66 17.31 2.28
CA ALA A 5 28.71 18.57 3.03
C ALA A 5 27.82 18.40 4.26
N THR A 6 28.44 18.27 5.43
CA THR A 6 27.72 18.42 6.70
C THR A 6 27.50 19.92 6.90
N ILE A 7 26.26 20.37 6.72
CA ILE A 7 25.88 21.75 7.07
C ILE A 7 25.40 21.70 8.52
N LEU A 8 26.27 22.10 9.46
CA LEU A 8 25.84 22.45 10.82
C LEU A 8 24.98 23.72 10.72
N VAL A 9 23.67 23.58 10.73
CA VAL A 9 22.76 24.69 10.98
C VAL A 9 22.75 24.93 12.49
N THR A 10 23.69 25.71 12.99
CA THR A 10 23.55 26.34 14.28
C THR A 10 22.46 27.41 14.16
N ALA A 11 21.23 27.04 14.46
CA ALA A 11 20.14 28.00 14.58
C ALA A 11 20.40 28.86 15.82
N ALA A 12 20.88 30.10 15.62
CA ALA A 12 20.78 31.13 16.61
C ALA A 12 19.29 31.45 16.82
N PHE A 13 18.69 30.88 17.85
CA PHE A 13 17.36 31.26 18.31
C PHE A 13 17.45 32.65 18.96
N SER A 14 17.29 33.70 18.17
CA SER A 14 16.86 34.96 18.68
C SER A 14 15.38 34.83 19.07
N LEU A 15 15.07 35.22 20.31
CA LEU A 15 13.77 35.22 20.96
C LEU A 15 12.61 35.71 20.03
N LEU A 16 11.98 34.75 19.38
CA LEU A 16 10.63 34.89 18.84
C LEU A 16 9.67 34.28 19.85
N PRO A 17 8.47 34.93 20.07
CA PRO A 17 7.48 34.40 21.00
C PRO A 17 7.11 32.94 20.58
N PRO A 18 6.62 32.12 21.53
CA PRO A 18 6.31 30.72 21.22
C PRO A 18 5.37 30.68 20.02
N LEU A 19 5.89 30.18 18.91
CA LEU A 19 5.07 29.76 17.78
C LEU A 19 4.06 28.77 18.35
N LEU A 20 2.82 29.22 18.48
CA LEU A 20 1.67 28.35 18.63
C LEU A 20 1.90 27.21 17.65
N CYS A 21 2.11 25.99 18.17
CA CYS A 21 1.96 24.79 17.40
C CYS A 21 0.57 24.88 16.75
N TYR A 22 0.52 25.37 15.53
CA TYR A 22 -0.63 25.13 14.68
C TYR A 22 -0.69 23.60 14.58
N ALA A 23 -1.59 23.03 15.39
CA ALA A 23 -2.07 21.68 15.12
C ALA A 23 -2.39 21.67 13.63
N ALA A 24 -1.70 20.82 12.88
CA ALA A 24 -2.00 20.66 11.47
C ALA A 24 -3.51 20.55 11.35
N PRO A 25 -4.16 21.33 10.46
CA PRO A 25 -5.60 21.31 10.40
C PRO A 25 -6.03 19.85 10.38
N ARG A 26 -6.88 19.45 11.33
CA ARG A 26 -7.50 18.14 11.34
C ARG A 26 -8.07 17.96 9.94
N VAL A 27 -7.45 17.15 9.13
CA VAL A 27 -8.01 16.77 7.83
C VAL A 27 -9.23 15.95 8.22
N ALA A 28 -10.39 16.58 8.21
CA ALA A 28 -11.64 15.86 8.34
C ALA A 28 -11.61 14.74 7.30
N PRO A 29 -12.06 13.53 7.63
CA PRO A 29 -12.14 12.44 6.65
C PRO A 29 -12.80 13.04 5.42
N ALA A 30 -12.15 12.89 4.25
CA ALA A 30 -12.56 13.57 3.03
C ALA A 30 -14.05 13.28 2.83
N GLN A 31 -14.87 14.30 3.05
CA GLN A 31 -16.32 14.12 2.95
C GLN A 31 -16.60 13.77 1.51
N ALA A 32 -17.18 12.58 1.28
CA ALA A 32 -17.52 12.17 -0.06
C ALA A 32 -18.41 13.22 -0.72
N VAL A 33 -18.06 13.63 -1.93
CA VAL A 33 -18.84 14.56 -2.74
C VAL A 33 -19.29 13.81 -4.01
N PRO A 34 -20.24 12.87 -3.87
CA PRO A 34 -20.54 11.89 -4.91
C PRO A 34 -21.33 12.47 -6.07
N HIS A 35 -21.99 13.59 -5.89
CA HIS A 35 -22.74 14.25 -6.97
C HIS A 35 -21.79 14.98 -7.92
N ALA A 36 -21.98 14.76 -9.22
CA ALA A 36 -21.24 15.48 -10.23
C ALA A 36 -21.61 16.96 -10.28
N ALA A 37 -20.68 17.80 -10.75
CA ALA A 37 -20.95 19.19 -10.98
C ALA A 37 -22.08 19.40 -12.01
N ALA A 38 -22.90 20.43 -11.80
CA ALA A 38 -23.93 20.78 -12.77
C ALA A 38 -23.31 21.05 -14.14
N GLY A 39 -23.87 20.48 -15.19
CA GLY A 39 -23.35 20.59 -16.56
C GLY A 39 -22.30 19.53 -16.96
N ALA A 40 -21.78 18.73 -16.01
CA ALA A 40 -20.92 17.58 -16.34
C ALA A 40 -21.70 16.38 -16.86
N THR A 41 -23.01 16.32 -16.60
CA THR A 41 -23.86 15.15 -16.83
C THR A 41 -24.77 15.35 -18.03
N VAL A 42 -24.87 14.32 -18.87
CA VAL A 42 -25.74 14.26 -20.05
C VAL A 42 -26.52 12.97 -20.02
N THR A 43 -27.85 13.05 -20.15
CA THR A 43 -28.73 11.89 -20.20
C THR A 43 -29.31 11.73 -21.61
N TRP A 44 -29.39 10.49 -22.09
CA TRP A 44 -30.04 10.11 -23.32
C TRP A 44 -30.75 8.75 -23.13
N GLY A 45 -32.08 8.72 -23.18
CA GLY A 45 -32.86 7.50 -22.91
C GLY A 45 -32.53 6.92 -21.52
N HIS A 46 -32.18 5.65 -21.49
CA HIS A 46 -31.77 4.91 -20.29
C HIS A 46 -30.26 5.03 -19.96
N ALA A 47 -29.53 5.88 -20.67
CA ALA A 47 -28.11 6.08 -20.43
C ALA A 47 -27.82 7.47 -19.84
N ARG A 48 -26.82 7.54 -18.96
CA ARG A 48 -26.27 8.77 -18.40
C ARG A 48 -24.74 8.77 -18.56
N PHE A 49 -24.22 9.87 -19.03
CA PHE A 49 -22.78 10.09 -19.22
C PHE A 49 -22.34 11.26 -18.34
N THR A 50 -21.31 11.07 -17.54
CA THR A 50 -20.73 12.13 -16.71
C THR A 50 -19.28 12.38 -17.13
N VAL A 51 -19.01 13.55 -17.70
CA VAL A 51 -17.66 13.94 -18.15
C VAL A 51 -16.93 14.52 -16.95
N LEU A 52 -16.09 13.70 -16.32
CA LEU A 52 -15.35 14.04 -15.09
C LEU A 52 -14.09 14.86 -15.41
N THR A 53 -13.34 14.45 -16.45
CA THR A 53 -12.25 15.22 -17.04
C THR A 53 -12.32 15.07 -18.56
N SER A 54 -11.42 15.72 -19.32
CA SER A 54 -11.37 15.52 -20.79
C SER A 54 -10.99 14.08 -21.19
N ARG A 55 -10.56 13.23 -20.22
CA ARG A 55 -10.04 11.87 -20.40
C ARG A 55 -10.70 10.82 -19.51
N LEU A 56 -11.56 11.23 -18.59
CA LEU A 56 -12.28 10.35 -17.66
C LEU A 56 -13.78 10.57 -17.77
N ILE A 57 -14.51 9.54 -18.22
CA ILE A 57 -15.96 9.58 -18.39
C ILE A 57 -16.58 8.42 -17.62
N ARG A 58 -17.59 8.73 -16.78
CA ARG A 58 -18.50 7.72 -16.20
C ARG A 58 -19.66 7.49 -17.16
N MET A 59 -20.00 6.24 -17.37
CA MET A 59 -21.08 5.81 -18.26
C MET A 59 -22.00 4.88 -17.49
N GLU A 60 -23.26 5.26 -17.39
CA GLU A 60 -24.28 4.50 -16.67
C GLU A 60 -25.42 4.15 -17.62
N TRP A 61 -25.88 2.92 -17.53
CA TRP A 61 -27.13 2.46 -18.11
C TRP A 61 -28.00 1.86 -17.00
N SER A 62 -29.30 2.16 -17.01
CA SER A 62 -30.24 1.62 -16.03
C SER A 62 -31.60 1.32 -16.69
N ALA A 63 -32.10 0.10 -16.50
CA ALA A 63 -33.36 -0.35 -17.07
C ALA A 63 -34.58 0.50 -16.64
N ASP A 64 -34.54 1.07 -15.44
CA ASP A 64 -35.58 1.90 -14.86
C ASP A 64 -35.25 3.40 -14.88
N SER A 65 -34.16 3.79 -15.51
CA SER A 65 -33.68 5.18 -15.59
C SER A 65 -33.31 5.79 -14.22
N HIS A 66 -33.13 4.99 -13.16
CA HIS A 66 -32.60 5.43 -11.90
C HIS A 66 -31.08 5.22 -11.87
N PHE A 67 -30.35 6.32 -11.73
CA PHE A 67 -28.89 6.33 -11.74
C PHE A 67 -28.34 6.49 -10.32
N GLU A 68 -27.16 5.91 -10.06
CA GLU A 68 -26.57 5.91 -8.74
C GLU A 68 -25.72 7.16 -8.49
N ASP A 69 -26.20 8.02 -7.60
CA ASP A 69 -25.49 9.25 -7.20
C ASP A 69 -24.73 9.11 -5.88
N ARG A 70 -24.91 8.01 -5.14
CA ARG A 70 -24.17 7.75 -3.91
C ARG A 70 -22.69 7.43 -4.20
N ALA A 71 -21.83 7.65 -3.23
CA ALA A 71 -20.45 7.17 -3.29
C ALA A 71 -20.43 5.63 -3.26
N THR A 72 -19.55 5.03 -4.07
CA THR A 72 -19.25 3.60 -4.03
C THR A 72 -18.01 3.34 -3.19
N LEU A 73 -17.65 2.06 -3.01
CA LEU A 73 -16.39 1.72 -2.33
C LEU A 73 -15.17 2.25 -3.12
N VAL A 74 -15.28 2.40 -4.43
CA VAL A 74 -14.19 2.88 -5.29
C VAL A 74 -14.24 4.39 -5.45
N PHE A 75 -15.37 4.95 -5.88
CA PHE A 75 -15.48 6.36 -6.28
C PHE A 75 -16.26 7.19 -5.28
N LEU A 76 -15.56 8.11 -4.63
CA LEU A 76 -16.09 8.97 -3.57
C LEU A 76 -16.53 10.35 -4.08
N ASN A 77 -15.81 10.89 -5.08
CA ASN A 77 -15.95 12.28 -5.49
C ASN A 77 -16.22 12.37 -6.99
N ARG A 78 -17.28 13.05 -7.37
CA ARG A 78 -17.60 13.32 -8.78
C ARG A 78 -17.76 14.82 -9.06
N GLN A 79 -17.65 15.67 -8.02
CA GLN A 79 -17.72 17.13 -8.17
C GLN A 79 -16.34 17.67 -8.55
N LEU A 80 -16.00 17.55 -9.83
CA LEU A 80 -14.79 18.12 -10.43
C LEU A 80 -15.13 19.35 -11.28
N PRO A 81 -14.15 20.21 -11.60
CA PRO A 81 -14.35 21.27 -12.59
C PRO A 81 -14.81 20.68 -13.93
N VAL A 82 -15.91 21.20 -14.46
CA VAL A 82 -16.48 20.68 -15.71
C VAL A 82 -15.55 21.01 -16.87
N PRO A 83 -15.02 20.00 -17.59
CA PRO A 83 -14.19 20.25 -18.75
C PRO A 83 -15.06 20.77 -19.91
N HIS A 84 -14.44 21.47 -20.86
CA HIS A 84 -15.12 21.81 -22.08
C HIS A 84 -15.44 20.54 -22.89
N PHE A 85 -16.69 20.35 -23.27
CA PHE A 85 -17.11 19.31 -24.20
C PHE A 85 -18.32 19.75 -25.01
N THR A 86 -18.53 19.14 -26.17
CA THR A 86 -19.69 19.34 -27.02
C THR A 86 -20.59 18.12 -27.01
N LYS A 87 -21.85 18.34 -27.28
CA LYS A 87 -22.88 17.30 -27.35
C LYS A 87 -23.64 17.45 -28.66
N THR A 88 -23.71 16.36 -29.41
CA THR A 88 -24.61 16.22 -30.56
C THR A 88 -25.53 15.01 -30.36
N SER A 89 -26.81 15.14 -30.57
CA SER A 89 -27.78 14.04 -30.39
C SER A 89 -28.92 14.13 -31.36
N ASP A 90 -29.41 12.99 -31.81
CA ASP A 90 -30.61 12.84 -32.63
C ASP A 90 -31.48 11.68 -32.11
N ALA A 91 -32.41 11.19 -32.92
CA ALA A 91 -33.28 10.07 -32.58
C ALA A 91 -32.53 8.73 -32.46
N ASN A 92 -31.34 8.62 -33.04
CA ASN A 92 -30.58 7.37 -33.14
C ASN A 92 -29.46 7.26 -32.06
N GLY A 93 -29.12 8.36 -31.39
CA GLY A 93 -28.09 8.31 -30.37
C GLY A 93 -27.49 9.66 -30.02
N ILE A 94 -26.33 9.57 -29.37
CA ILE A 94 -25.60 10.73 -28.84
C ILE A 94 -24.10 10.58 -29.08
N THR A 95 -23.47 11.72 -29.40
CA THR A 95 -22.01 11.86 -29.45
C THR A 95 -21.58 12.95 -28.47
N LEU A 96 -20.59 12.65 -27.63
CA LEU A 96 -19.92 13.60 -26.75
C LEU A 96 -18.47 13.75 -27.19
N GLU A 97 -18.02 14.97 -27.34
CA GLU A 97 -16.64 15.26 -27.71
C GLU A 97 -15.96 16.15 -26.67
N THR A 98 -14.90 15.64 -26.06
CA THR A 98 -13.95 16.41 -25.24
C THR A 98 -12.74 16.82 -26.08
N GLN A 99 -11.77 17.49 -25.47
CA GLN A 99 -10.47 17.73 -26.10
C GLN A 99 -9.78 16.41 -26.49
N ASP A 100 -9.90 15.36 -25.67
CA ASP A 100 -9.09 14.14 -25.77
C ASP A 100 -9.89 12.91 -26.23
N LEU A 101 -11.22 12.92 -26.12
CA LEU A 101 -12.07 11.76 -26.39
C LEU A 101 -13.27 12.11 -27.27
N THR A 102 -13.71 11.14 -28.08
CA THR A 102 -15.04 11.11 -28.71
C THR A 102 -15.77 9.86 -28.23
N LEU A 103 -16.86 10.03 -27.48
CA LEU A 103 -17.78 8.97 -27.07
C LEU A 103 -18.96 8.96 -28.02
N THR A 104 -19.33 7.79 -28.56
CA THR A 104 -20.51 7.60 -29.39
C THR A 104 -21.36 6.48 -28.84
N TYR A 105 -22.64 6.75 -28.61
CA TYR A 105 -23.61 5.77 -28.14
C TYR A 105 -24.84 5.75 -29.09
N HIS A 106 -25.05 4.59 -29.71
CA HIS A 106 -26.18 4.27 -30.58
C HIS A 106 -26.86 3.03 -30.01
N PRO A 107 -27.90 3.18 -29.18
CA PRO A 107 -28.58 2.05 -28.55
C PRO A 107 -29.31 1.16 -29.56
N ASP A 108 -29.32 -0.11 -29.26
CA ASP A 108 -30.26 -1.07 -29.80
C ASP A 108 -31.58 -1.06 -28.99
N ALA A 109 -32.47 -2.03 -29.26
CA ALA A 109 -33.75 -2.13 -28.57
C ALA A 109 -33.61 -2.36 -27.04
N GLN A 110 -32.51 -2.93 -26.57
CA GLN A 110 -32.21 -3.16 -25.16
C GLN A 110 -31.54 -1.95 -24.51
N GLY A 111 -30.81 -1.13 -25.27
CA GLY A 111 -30.12 0.08 -24.82
C GLY A 111 -28.91 -0.14 -23.96
N GLN A 112 -28.49 -1.39 -23.71
CA GLN A 112 -27.30 -1.71 -22.90
C GLN A 112 -26.01 -1.32 -23.61
N PHE A 113 -24.94 -1.12 -22.81
CA PHE A 113 -23.61 -0.90 -23.35
C PHE A 113 -23.00 -2.22 -23.82
N THR A 114 -22.83 -2.34 -25.13
CA THR A 114 -22.25 -3.50 -25.81
C THR A 114 -21.21 -3.00 -26.84
N ASP A 115 -20.48 -3.93 -27.43
CA ASP A 115 -19.50 -3.64 -28.49
C ASP A 115 -20.12 -2.95 -29.73
N LYS A 116 -21.42 -3.06 -29.90
CA LYS A 116 -22.19 -2.47 -31.02
C LYS A 116 -22.80 -1.11 -30.68
N THR A 117 -23.06 -0.86 -29.38
CA THR A 117 -23.85 0.31 -28.97
C THR A 117 -23.02 1.43 -28.40
N LEU A 118 -21.87 1.14 -27.81
CA LEU A 118 -21.00 2.15 -27.15
C LEU A 118 -19.54 1.99 -27.56
N GLN A 119 -19.00 3.09 -28.06
CA GLN A 119 -17.56 3.18 -28.36
C GLN A 119 -16.97 4.51 -27.90
N ILE A 120 -15.65 4.49 -27.60
CA ILE A 120 -14.89 5.70 -27.30
C ILE A 120 -13.61 5.69 -28.12
N THR A 121 -13.38 6.78 -28.84
CA THR A 121 -12.16 7.00 -29.61
C THR A 121 -11.28 8.01 -28.88
N LEU A 122 -10.01 7.66 -28.64
CA LEU A 122 -8.99 8.55 -28.11
C LEU A 122 -8.50 9.46 -29.25
N LYS A 123 -8.53 10.76 -29.00
CA LYS A 123 -7.96 11.77 -29.90
C LYS A 123 -6.47 11.97 -29.52
N GLY A 124 -5.63 12.01 -30.49
CA GLY A 124 -4.19 12.17 -30.26
C GLY A 124 -3.41 10.85 -30.44
N GLY A 125 -2.11 10.98 -30.62
CA GLY A 125 -1.26 9.88 -31.05
C GLY A 125 -1.25 9.69 -32.56
N PRO A 126 -0.30 8.88 -33.07
CA PRO A 126 -0.12 8.70 -34.51
C PRO A 126 -1.26 7.92 -35.16
N THR A 127 -2.00 7.13 -34.40
CA THR A 127 -3.15 6.35 -34.84
C THR A 127 -4.27 6.46 -33.80
N PRO A 128 -5.50 6.81 -34.19
CA PRO A 128 -6.62 6.80 -33.26
C PRO A 128 -6.86 5.40 -32.70
N VAL A 129 -7.07 5.31 -31.39
CA VAL A 129 -7.43 4.08 -30.68
C VAL A 129 -8.92 4.15 -30.34
N THR A 130 -9.68 3.13 -30.74
CA THR A 130 -11.11 3.04 -30.40
C THR A 130 -11.33 1.84 -29.50
N TRP A 131 -11.95 2.09 -28.36
CA TRP A 131 -12.45 1.09 -27.45
C TRP A 131 -13.95 0.85 -27.71
N HIS A 132 -14.37 -0.40 -27.61
CA HIS A 132 -15.77 -0.82 -27.64
C HIS A 132 -16.17 -1.43 -26.29
N ALA A 133 -17.42 -1.21 -25.84
CA ALA A 133 -17.88 -1.72 -24.56
C ALA A 133 -17.77 -3.25 -24.51
N GLY A 134 -17.21 -3.76 -23.40
CA GLY A 134 -16.93 -5.20 -23.24
C GLY A 134 -15.62 -5.69 -23.86
N GLN A 135 -14.88 -4.83 -24.58
CA GLN A 135 -13.54 -5.17 -25.09
C GLN A 135 -12.57 -5.42 -23.93
N LYS A 136 -11.84 -6.56 -23.99
CA LYS A 136 -10.78 -6.89 -23.05
C LYS A 136 -9.50 -6.17 -23.42
N ASP A 137 -8.84 -5.61 -22.42
CA ASP A 137 -7.52 -5.02 -22.58
C ASP A 137 -6.43 -6.10 -22.46
N THR A 138 -5.74 -6.40 -23.57
CA THR A 138 -4.66 -7.39 -23.63
C THR A 138 -3.28 -6.78 -23.38
N ALA A 139 -3.18 -5.46 -23.24
CA ALA A 139 -1.95 -4.75 -22.99
C ALA A 139 -1.97 -3.97 -21.67
N ASN A 140 -2.90 -4.35 -20.75
CA ASN A 140 -2.98 -3.79 -19.41
C ASN A 140 -1.66 -4.03 -18.66
N LEU A 141 -1.18 -3.02 -17.94
CA LEU A 141 0.09 -3.07 -17.22
C LEU A 141 -0.06 -3.69 -15.82
N LEU A 142 -1.23 -4.24 -15.53
CA LEU A 142 -1.62 -4.89 -14.29
C LEU A 142 -1.56 -3.94 -13.07
N GLY A 143 -2.07 -4.40 -11.95
CA GLY A 143 -2.08 -3.67 -10.69
C GLY A 143 -1.38 -4.48 -9.60
N THR A 144 -2.16 -5.08 -8.71
CA THR A 144 -1.65 -5.91 -7.63
C THR A 144 -2.56 -7.13 -7.42
N THR A 145 -2.28 -7.92 -6.41
CA THR A 145 -3.13 -9.04 -6.00
C THR A 145 -3.31 -9.04 -4.49
N ARG A 146 -4.34 -9.73 -4.03
CA ARG A 146 -4.63 -9.86 -2.59
C ARG A 146 -3.46 -10.49 -1.83
N THR A 147 -2.82 -11.49 -2.40
CA THR A 147 -1.78 -12.27 -1.71
C THR A 147 -0.84 -12.98 -2.65
N LEU A 148 0.41 -13.10 -2.20
CA LEU A 148 1.43 -13.96 -2.79
C LEU A 148 1.65 -15.25 -1.97
N ASP A 149 0.73 -15.62 -1.05
CA ASP A 149 0.85 -16.79 -0.19
C ASP A 149 1.20 -18.06 -0.96
N GLY A 150 2.31 -18.68 -0.56
CA GLY A 150 2.81 -19.90 -1.16
C GLY A 150 3.20 -19.78 -2.64
N SER A 151 3.36 -18.55 -3.13
CA SER A 151 3.87 -18.27 -4.48
C SER A 151 5.39 -18.37 -4.49
N SER A 152 5.94 -18.86 -5.60
CA SER A 152 7.36 -18.85 -5.90
C SER A 152 7.57 -18.14 -7.23
N GLY A 153 8.25 -17.01 -7.20
CA GLY A 153 8.42 -16.16 -8.37
C GLY A 153 7.08 -15.72 -8.97
N SER A 154 6.95 -15.83 -10.28
CA SER A 154 5.74 -15.50 -11.05
C SER A 154 4.65 -16.58 -11.01
N HIS A 155 4.90 -17.71 -10.36
CA HIS A 155 3.90 -18.77 -10.19
C HIS A 155 2.92 -18.37 -9.08
N LEU A 156 1.96 -17.50 -9.43
CA LEU A 156 1.00 -16.93 -8.51
C LEU A 156 -0.16 -17.90 -8.26
N LYS A 157 -0.59 -18.03 -7.00
CA LYS A 157 -1.84 -18.73 -6.63
C LYS A 157 -3.06 -17.83 -6.73
N SER A 158 -2.89 -16.53 -6.61
CA SER A 158 -3.91 -15.51 -6.89
C SER A 158 -3.48 -14.70 -8.10
N PRO A 159 -4.35 -14.52 -9.13
CA PRO A 159 -3.98 -13.74 -10.31
C PRO A 159 -3.78 -12.27 -9.96
N MET A 160 -2.97 -11.57 -10.74
CA MET A 160 -2.89 -10.11 -10.70
C MET A 160 -4.19 -9.52 -11.24
N GLU A 161 -4.65 -8.45 -10.62
CA GLU A 161 -5.79 -7.65 -11.09
C GLU A 161 -5.32 -6.64 -12.15
N ASP A 162 -6.25 -6.17 -12.99
CA ASP A 162 -5.98 -5.12 -13.96
C ASP A 162 -5.64 -3.80 -13.25
N GLY A 163 -4.69 -3.07 -13.82
CA GLY A 163 -4.34 -1.71 -13.41
C GLY A 163 -5.15 -0.65 -14.16
N LEU A 164 -4.99 0.59 -13.72
CA LEU A 164 -5.65 1.77 -14.33
C LEU A 164 -4.87 2.33 -15.53
N VAL A 165 -3.78 1.68 -15.91
CA VAL A 165 -2.90 2.10 -17.01
C VAL A 165 -2.59 0.93 -17.93
N SER A 166 -2.48 1.23 -19.22
CA SER A 166 -2.30 0.23 -20.26
C SER A 166 -1.50 0.80 -21.45
N ARG A 167 -0.76 -0.06 -22.11
CA ARG A 167 -0.15 0.27 -23.43
C ARG A 167 -1.19 0.44 -24.54
N SER A 168 -2.43 -0.04 -24.34
CA SER A 168 -3.57 0.25 -25.22
C SER A 168 -4.03 1.72 -25.12
N GLY A 169 -3.56 2.47 -24.12
CA GLY A 169 -3.91 3.86 -23.89
C GLY A 169 -5.24 4.07 -23.16
N TRP A 170 -5.93 2.99 -22.78
CA TRP A 170 -7.20 3.05 -22.06
C TRP A 170 -7.29 1.96 -21.00
N SER A 171 -8.13 2.19 -20.00
CA SER A 171 -8.60 1.17 -19.05
C SER A 171 -10.05 1.45 -18.67
N VAL A 172 -10.74 0.44 -18.15
CA VAL A 172 -12.13 0.56 -17.70
C VAL A 172 -12.26 -0.04 -16.32
N VAL A 173 -12.90 0.71 -15.42
CA VAL A 173 -13.34 0.18 -14.12
C VAL A 173 -14.84 -0.06 -14.19
N ASP A 174 -15.24 -1.33 -14.04
CA ASP A 174 -16.63 -1.72 -13.90
C ASP A 174 -17.03 -1.62 -12.41
N ASP A 175 -17.80 -0.59 -12.09
CA ASP A 175 -18.27 -0.28 -10.74
C ASP A 175 -19.69 -0.79 -10.49
N SER A 176 -20.27 -1.54 -11.47
CA SER A 176 -21.67 -1.96 -11.43
C SER A 176 -22.02 -2.81 -10.20
N GLN A 177 -21.09 -3.60 -9.71
CA GLN A 177 -21.30 -4.48 -8.54
C GLN A 177 -20.77 -3.88 -7.23
N SER A 178 -20.19 -2.69 -7.26
CA SER A 178 -19.66 -2.06 -6.05
C SER A 178 -20.79 -1.67 -5.09
N PRO A 179 -20.72 -2.06 -3.81
CA PRO A 179 -21.58 -1.53 -2.78
C PRO A 179 -21.47 -0.01 -2.66
N VAL A 180 -22.49 0.60 -2.11
CA VAL A 180 -22.59 2.05 -1.96
C VAL A 180 -22.61 2.47 -0.50
N PHE A 181 -22.24 3.70 -0.24
CA PHE A 181 -22.42 4.31 1.07
C PHE A 181 -23.80 4.94 1.19
N SER A 182 -24.53 4.63 2.28
CA SER A 182 -25.81 5.25 2.58
C SER A 182 -25.69 6.77 2.68
N VAL A 183 -26.73 7.47 2.27
CA VAL A 183 -26.80 8.93 2.43
C VAL A 183 -27.30 9.22 3.84
N SER A 184 -26.51 9.96 4.63
CA SER A 184 -27.00 10.49 5.89
C SER A 184 -27.92 11.68 5.62
N PRO A 185 -29.17 11.65 6.09
CA PRO A 185 -30.15 12.73 5.85
C PRO A 185 -29.78 14.05 6.54
N LYS A 186 -28.82 14.02 7.44
CA LYS A 186 -28.31 15.20 8.17
C LYS A 186 -26.78 15.08 8.32
N PRO A 187 -26.06 16.23 8.36
CA PRO A 187 -24.65 16.21 8.76
C PRO A 187 -24.52 15.56 10.15
N VAL A 188 -23.73 14.53 10.26
CA VAL A 188 -23.47 13.82 11.51
C VAL A 188 -22.05 14.13 11.97
N VAL A 189 -21.92 14.56 13.23
CA VAL A 189 -20.61 14.61 13.88
C VAL A 189 -20.22 13.16 14.21
N ARG A 190 -19.30 12.61 13.45
CA ARG A 190 -18.82 11.23 13.67
C ARG A 190 -18.00 11.17 14.97
N LYS A 191 -18.42 10.33 15.88
CA LYS A 191 -17.70 10.00 17.13
C LYS A 191 -17.20 8.55 17.11
N THR A 192 -17.87 7.70 16.36
CA THR A 192 -17.55 6.29 16.19
C THR A 192 -17.62 5.89 14.72
N VAL A 193 -17.08 4.73 14.38
CA VAL A 193 -17.07 4.22 13.00
C VAL A 193 -18.47 3.99 12.44
N VAL A 194 -19.47 3.79 13.30
CA VAL A 194 -20.85 3.51 12.89
C VAL A 194 -21.71 4.76 12.73
N ASP A 195 -21.19 5.93 13.10
CA ASP A 195 -21.86 7.21 12.90
C ASP A 195 -21.75 7.65 11.43
N GLY A 196 -22.85 8.05 10.84
CA GLY A 196 -22.90 8.53 9.47
C GLY A 196 -23.16 7.45 8.43
N ALA A 197 -22.56 7.61 7.26
CA ALA A 197 -22.76 6.70 6.14
C ALA A 197 -22.26 5.28 6.44
N TRP A 198 -23.04 4.29 6.02
CA TRP A 198 -22.72 2.87 6.17
C TRP A 198 -22.78 2.19 4.80
N VAL A 199 -22.16 1.02 4.67
CA VAL A 199 -22.20 0.26 3.44
C VAL A 199 -23.58 -0.37 3.24
N GLU A 200 -24.10 -0.29 2.01
CA GLU A 200 -25.36 -0.87 1.59
C GLU A 200 -25.20 -1.56 0.23
N GLU A 201 -26.09 -2.51 -0.03
CA GLU A 201 -26.19 -3.10 -1.36
C GLU A 201 -26.63 -2.05 -2.39
N ARG A 202 -26.16 -2.22 -3.59
CA ARG A 202 -26.64 -1.46 -4.74
C ARG A 202 -28.03 -1.94 -5.16
N THR A 203 -28.73 -1.16 -6.01
CA THR A 203 -30.01 -1.57 -6.59
C THR A 203 -29.93 -2.92 -7.28
N THR A 204 -30.99 -3.71 -7.20
CA THR A 204 -31.12 -5.00 -7.89
C THR A 204 -31.62 -4.86 -9.34
N ALA A 205 -32.10 -3.66 -9.76
CA ALA A 205 -32.48 -3.42 -11.14
C ALA A 205 -31.28 -3.61 -12.08
N PRO A 206 -31.46 -4.17 -13.29
CA PRO A 206 -30.39 -4.29 -14.26
C PRO A 206 -29.75 -2.94 -14.58
N HIS A 207 -28.45 -2.85 -14.42
CA HIS A 207 -27.68 -1.61 -14.64
C HIS A 207 -26.23 -1.90 -15.03
N GLN A 208 -25.57 -0.90 -15.60
CA GLN A 208 -24.13 -0.86 -15.88
C GLN A 208 -23.59 0.47 -15.38
N ASP A 209 -22.38 0.49 -14.80
CA ASP A 209 -21.71 1.68 -14.30
C ASP A 209 -20.21 1.56 -14.54
N LEU A 210 -19.75 2.18 -15.60
CA LEU A 210 -18.40 2.02 -16.11
C LEU A 210 -17.66 3.36 -16.02
N TYR A 211 -16.39 3.32 -15.59
CA TYR A 211 -15.51 4.47 -15.66
C TYR A 211 -14.44 4.21 -16.70
N PHE A 212 -14.44 5.00 -17.76
CA PHE A 212 -13.47 4.91 -18.84
C PHE A 212 -12.32 5.91 -18.62
N PHE A 213 -11.10 5.38 -18.56
CA PHE A 213 -9.86 6.12 -18.42
C PHE A 213 -9.13 6.13 -19.77
N GLY A 214 -9.20 7.23 -20.52
CA GLY A 214 -8.59 7.37 -21.87
C GLY A 214 -7.37 8.29 -21.86
N TYR A 215 -6.30 7.88 -21.18
CA TYR A 215 -5.13 8.74 -20.92
C TYR A 215 -3.99 8.57 -21.92
N GLY A 216 -4.12 7.66 -22.90
CA GLY A 216 -2.97 7.28 -23.71
C GLY A 216 -1.84 6.77 -22.83
N HIS A 217 -0.64 7.25 -23.06
CA HIS A 217 0.50 6.94 -22.21
C HIS A 217 0.77 7.99 -21.09
N ASN A 218 -0.18 8.88 -20.80
CA ASN A 218 -0.05 9.81 -19.68
C ASN A 218 -0.45 9.13 -18.37
N TYR A 219 0.31 8.13 -17.96
CA TYR A 219 0.04 7.29 -16.79
C TYR A 219 -0.01 8.08 -15.49
N ARG A 220 0.83 9.10 -15.33
CA ARG A 220 0.83 9.97 -14.16
C ARG A 220 -0.50 10.70 -14.00
N GLN A 221 -1.04 11.28 -15.10
CA GLN A 221 -2.33 11.97 -15.04
C GLN A 221 -3.49 11.01 -14.76
N ALA A 222 -3.45 9.77 -15.28
CA ALA A 222 -4.45 8.76 -14.98
C ALA A 222 -4.59 8.49 -13.48
N LEU A 223 -3.46 8.31 -12.78
CA LEU A 223 -3.44 8.09 -11.34
C LEU A 223 -3.79 9.34 -10.54
N THR A 224 -3.38 10.53 -10.98
CA THR A 224 -3.76 11.80 -10.36
C THR A 224 -5.28 11.99 -10.42
N ASP A 225 -5.89 11.77 -11.57
CA ASP A 225 -7.34 11.92 -11.75
C ASP A 225 -8.11 10.78 -11.05
N TYR A 226 -7.56 9.56 -11.02
CA TYR A 226 -8.11 8.49 -10.19
C TYR A 226 -8.14 8.89 -8.71
N CYS A 227 -7.05 9.40 -8.17
CA CYS A 227 -7.03 9.88 -6.78
C CYS A 227 -7.97 11.05 -6.52
N ALA A 228 -8.25 11.88 -7.52
CA ALA A 228 -9.23 12.95 -7.40
C ALA A 228 -10.67 12.42 -7.24
N VAL A 229 -11.03 11.34 -7.96
CA VAL A 229 -12.38 10.75 -7.89
C VAL A 229 -12.49 9.64 -6.85
N ALA A 230 -11.43 8.88 -6.61
CA ALA A 230 -11.43 7.74 -5.69
C ALA A 230 -10.90 8.06 -4.28
N GLY A 231 -10.36 9.27 -4.08
CA GLY A 231 -9.75 9.69 -2.82
C GLY A 231 -8.23 9.55 -2.81
N ARG A 232 -7.58 10.31 -1.94
CA ARG A 232 -6.11 10.43 -1.90
C ARG A 232 -5.44 9.21 -1.29
N ILE A 233 -4.21 8.95 -1.73
CA ILE A 233 -3.26 8.07 -1.04
C ILE A 233 -2.87 8.74 0.28
N PRO A 234 -2.97 8.09 1.45
CA PRO A 234 -2.63 8.71 2.72
C PRO A 234 -1.13 8.97 2.85
N LEU A 235 -0.76 9.92 3.73
CA LEU A 235 0.62 10.07 4.18
C LEU A 235 0.79 9.29 5.50
N PRO A 236 1.48 8.14 5.51
CA PRO A 236 1.72 7.38 6.73
C PRO A 236 2.52 8.17 7.78
N PRO A 237 2.46 7.78 9.06
CA PRO A 237 3.38 8.31 10.07
C PRO A 237 4.84 8.08 9.67
N ARG A 238 5.74 8.99 10.04
CA ARG A 238 7.15 8.93 9.64
C ARG A 238 7.85 7.63 10.04
N TYR A 239 7.52 7.07 11.21
CA TYR A 239 8.09 5.81 11.69
C TYR A 239 7.79 4.61 10.78
N ALA A 240 6.73 4.67 9.98
CA ALA A 240 6.40 3.61 9.03
C ALA A 240 7.52 3.37 8.00
N PHE A 241 8.32 4.38 7.69
CA PHE A 241 9.45 4.29 6.75
C PHE A 241 10.77 3.85 7.40
N GLY A 242 10.77 3.60 8.71
CA GLY A 242 11.92 3.10 9.45
C GLY A 242 12.13 1.60 9.32
N VAL A 243 12.76 1.01 10.32
CA VAL A 243 13.08 -0.42 10.40
C VAL A 243 12.06 -1.12 11.27
N TRP A 244 11.45 -2.19 10.73
CA TRP A 244 10.49 -3.00 11.46
C TRP A 244 11.07 -4.39 11.72
N TRP A 245 10.99 -4.84 12.98
CA TRP A 245 11.13 -6.23 13.33
C TRP A 245 9.78 -6.91 13.33
N SER A 246 9.70 -8.04 12.64
CA SER A 246 8.55 -8.95 12.65
C SER A 246 9.04 -10.38 12.48
N ARG A 247 8.49 -11.31 13.24
CA ARG A 247 8.71 -12.74 13.10
C ARG A 247 7.56 -13.50 13.77
N TYR A 248 6.98 -14.46 13.08
CA TYR A 248 6.09 -15.42 13.74
C TYR A 248 6.93 -16.33 14.65
N TRP A 249 6.86 -16.11 15.95
CA TRP A 249 7.59 -16.82 16.97
C TRP A 249 6.91 -16.70 18.33
N SER A 250 7.06 -17.73 19.22
CA SER A 250 6.55 -17.68 20.58
C SER A 250 7.49 -16.85 21.48
N TYR A 251 7.52 -15.55 21.26
CA TYR A 251 8.27 -14.61 22.08
C TYR A 251 7.56 -14.34 23.41
N THR A 252 8.34 -14.26 24.48
CA THR A 252 7.93 -13.59 25.72
C THR A 252 8.23 -12.09 25.64
N ASP A 253 7.66 -11.30 26.55
CA ASP A 253 8.01 -9.88 26.71
C ASP A 253 9.52 -9.70 26.96
N GLN A 254 10.14 -10.57 27.75
CA GLN A 254 11.58 -10.54 28.03
C GLN A 254 12.41 -10.88 26.80
N ASP A 255 11.99 -11.82 25.97
CA ASP A 255 12.69 -12.15 24.72
C ASP A 255 12.70 -10.94 23.78
N LEU A 256 11.57 -10.23 23.65
CA LEU A 256 11.45 -9.05 22.79
C LEU A 256 12.24 -7.86 23.35
N LEU A 257 12.22 -7.65 24.67
CA LEU A 257 13.08 -6.62 25.29
C LEU A 257 14.57 -6.93 25.13
N SER A 258 14.96 -8.20 25.28
CA SER A 258 16.32 -8.65 24.99
C SER A 258 16.72 -8.45 23.54
N LEU A 259 15.78 -8.69 22.61
CA LEU A 259 15.99 -8.44 21.19
C LEU A 259 16.24 -6.93 20.93
N VAL A 260 15.47 -6.05 21.53
CA VAL A 260 15.70 -4.59 21.45
C VAL A 260 17.10 -4.21 21.96
N GLN A 261 17.50 -4.80 23.08
CA GLN A 261 18.86 -4.61 23.62
C GLN A 261 19.93 -5.06 22.61
N GLN A 262 19.73 -6.22 21.94
CA GLN A 262 20.65 -6.71 20.91
C GLN A 262 20.71 -5.76 19.68
N PHE A 263 19.60 -5.13 19.28
CA PHE A 263 19.61 -4.07 18.26
C PHE A 263 20.52 -2.90 18.68
N HIS A 264 20.43 -2.46 19.95
CA HIS A 264 21.28 -1.38 20.48
C HIS A 264 22.76 -1.78 20.53
N GLU A 265 23.08 -2.97 21.04
CA GLU A 265 24.45 -3.50 21.12
C GLU A 265 25.12 -3.59 19.76
N ASN A 266 24.35 -3.88 18.72
CA ASN A 266 24.80 -3.91 17.33
C ASN A 266 24.73 -2.55 16.63
N SER A 267 24.36 -1.48 17.35
CA SER A 267 24.19 -0.13 16.81
C SER A 267 23.24 -0.08 15.60
N LEU A 268 22.10 -0.73 15.73
CA LEU A 268 21.08 -0.85 14.68
C LEU A 268 19.80 -0.07 15.02
N PRO A 269 19.18 0.55 14.03
CA PRO A 269 17.89 1.22 14.22
C PRO A 269 16.74 0.20 14.36
N LEU A 270 15.73 0.57 15.17
CA LEU A 270 14.46 -0.15 15.26
C LEU A 270 13.35 0.84 15.54
N ASP A 271 12.37 0.93 14.64
CA ASP A 271 11.26 1.89 14.74
C ASP A 271 9.93 1.21 15.10
N VAL A 272 9.74 -0.04 14.67
CA VAL A 272 8.50 -0.78 14.89
C VAL A 272 8.78 -2.22 15.33
N MET A 273 8.09 -2.65 16.38
CA MET A 273 8.00 -4.03 16.84
C MET A 273 6.64 -4.59 16.46
N VAL A 274 6.63 -5.62 15.62
CA VAL A 274 5.42 -6.39 15.33
C VAL A 274 5.42 -7.64 16.21
N VAL A 275 4.36 -7.81 17.00
CA VAL A 275 4.13 -9.02 17.79
C VAL A 275 3.06 -9.84 17.07
N ASP A 276 3.48 -11.01 16.58
CA ASP A 276 2.64 -11.91 15.80
C ASP A 276 1.72 -12.76 16.71
N MET A 277 0.91 -13.63 16.15
CA MET A 277 -0.24 -14.33 16.75
C MET A 277 -0.06 -14.81 18.18
N ASP A 278 1.14 -15.20 18.58
CA ASP A 278 1.36 -15.73 19.96
C ASP A 278 1.28 -14.66 21.08
N TRP A 279 0.95 -13.39 20.73
CA TRP A 279 0.63 -12.38 21.73
C TRP A 279 -0.66 -12.72 22.49
N HIS A 280 -1.61 -13.42 21.84
CA HIS A 280 -2.83 -13.92 22.45
C HIS A 280 -2.75 -15.42 22.77
N LEU A 281 -3.81 -15.99 23.37
CA LEU A 281 -3.88 -17.41 23.67
C LEU A 281 -3.70 -18.24 22.40
N ASN A 282 -2.65 -19.03 22.34
CA ASN A 282 -2.29 -19.80 21.16
C ASN A 282 -2.89 -21.22 21.16
N GLU A 283 -2.73 -21.92 20.04
CA GLU A 283 -3.26 -23.26 19.82
C GLU A 283 -2.87 -24.24 20.92
N ASP A 284 -1.59 -24.24 21.37
CA ASP A 284 -1.08 -25.18 22.38
C ASP A 284 -1.76 -24.99 23.74
N GLN A 285 -1.97 -23.74 24.15
CA GLN A 285 -2.63 -23.41 25.41
C GLN A 285 -4.12 -23.78 25.38
N LEU A 286 -4.79 -23.50 24.27
CA LEU A 286 -6.21 -23.80 24.08
C LEU A 286 -6.47 -25.32 23.99
N LYS A 287 -5.59 -26.06 23.27
CA LYS A 287 -5.65 -27.54 23.24
C LYS A 287 -5.48 -28.17 24.61
N LYS A 288 -4.52 -27.67 25.41
CA LYS A 288 -4.32 -28.15 26.79
C LYS A 288 -5.55 -27.96 27.68
N ARG A 289 -6.40 -26.96 27.38
CA ARG A 289 -7.68 -26.69 28.06
C ARG A 289 -8.85 -27.50 27.46
N GLY A 290 -8.62 -28.31 26.40
CA GLY A 290 -9.66 -29.09 25.74
C GLY A 290 -10.65 -28.27 24.93
N LEU A 291 -10.28 -27.04 24.53
CA LEU A 291 -11.12 -26.10 23.80
C LEU A 291 -11.11 -26.37 22.32
N LYS A 292 -12.17 -25.95 21.63
CA LYS A 292 -12.32 -26.02 20.15
C LYS A 292 -12.83 -24.70 19.64
N ASP A 293 -12.33 -24.29 18.50
CA ASP A 293 -12.85 -23.11 17.78
C ASP A 293 -14.23 -23.42 17.23
N LEU A 294 -15.21 -22.60 17.56
CA LEU A 294 -16.62 -22.77 17.14
C LEU A 294 -16.92 -22.10 15.80
N SER A 295 -16.02 -21.30 15.28
CA SER A 295 -16.15 -20.69 13.94
C SER A 295 -15.82 -21.67 12.82
N GLY A 296 -15.13 -22.78 13.13
CA GLY A 296 -14.60 -23.73 12.15
C GLY A 296 -13.21 -23.37 11.62
N HIS A 297 -12.61 -22.29 12.11
CA HIS A 297 -11.23 -21.93 11.81
C HIS A 297 -10.24 -22.72 12.68
N ARG A 298 -8.95 -22.55 12.41
CA ARG A 298 -7.89 -23.15 13.20
C ARG A 298 -7.92 -22.57 14.63
N LEU A 299 -7.87 -23.45 15.62
CA LEU A 299 -7.86 -23.06 17.02
C LEU A 299 -6.67 -22.14 17.35
N GLY A 300 -6.93 -21.00 18.00
CA GLY A 300 -5.92 -20.02 18.36
C GLY A 300 -5.33 -19.25 17.15
N TRP A 301 -6.06 -19.22 16.03
CA TRP A 301 -5.67 -18.41 14.88
C TRP A 301 -5.90 -16.92 15.10
N ASP A 302 -6.97 -16.60 15.80
CA ASP A 302 -7.31 -15.26 16.27
C ASP A 302 -7.53 -15.24 17.78
N GLY A 303 -7.45 -14.08 18.39
CA GLY A 303 -7.72 -13.89 19.80
C GLY A 303 -7.56 -12.44 20.24
N TYR A 304 -8.22 -12.13 21.37
CA TYR A 304 -8.24 -10.80 21.98
C TYR A 304 -7.79 -10.81 23.44
N THR A 305 -7.33 -11.96 23.92
CA THR A 305 -6.86 -12.16 25.30
C THR A 305 -5.36 -12.37 25.32
N TRP A 306 -4.64 -11.48 25.99
CA TRP A 306 -3.21 -11.63 26.16
C TRP A 306 -2.82 -13.01 26.69
N ASN A 307 -1.79 -13.57 26.11
CA ASN A 307 -1.13 -14.74 26.64
C ASN A 307 -0.31 -14.34 27.89
N SER A 308 -0.94 -14.44 29.06
CA SER A 308 -0.30 -14.03 30.32
C SER A 308 0.95 -14.82 30.70
N THR A 309 1.19 -15.98 30.07
CA THR A 309 2.44 -16.73 30.22
C THR A 309 3.61 -16.03 29.48
N PHE A 310 3.32 -15.44 28.33
CA PHE A 310 4.33 -14.75 27.52
C PHE A 310 4.39 -13.24 27.86
N PHE A 311 3.24 -12.65 28.14
CA PHE A 311 3.09 -11.23 28.42
C PHE A 311 2.34 -11.03 29.76
N PRO A 312 3.01 -11.23 30.91
CA PRO A 312 2.37 -11.11 32.23
C PRO A 312 1.92 -9.68 32.54
N ASN A 313 2.59 -8.67 31.98
CA ASN A 313 2.21 -7.27 32.11
C ASN A 313 2.39 -6.52 30.77
N PRO A 314 1.41 -6.66 29.84
CA PRO A 314 1.52 -6.06 28.50
C PRO A 314 1.68 -4.54 28.52
N THR A 315 1.01 -3.84 29.45
CA THR A 315 1.10 -2.38 29.58
C THR A 315 2.52 -1.94 29.93
N ALA A 316 3.18 -2.62 30.88
CA ALA A 316 4.56 -2.30 31.24
C ALA A 316 5.53 -2.64 30.12
N PHE A 317 5.30 -3.73 29.40
CA PHE A 317 6.09 -4.14 28.23
C PHE A 317 6.03 -3.05 27.13
N MET A 318 4.82 -2.64 26.72
CA MET A 318 4.66 -1.63 25.69
C MET A 318 5.20 -0.26 26.12
N ALA A 319 5.04 0.10 27.40
CA ALA A 319 5.63 1.34 27.93
C ALA A 319 7.17 1.35 27.81
N GLN A 320 7.84 0.21 28.01
CA GLN A 320 9.29 0.09 27.85
C GLN A 320 9.71 0.24 26.38
N LEU A 321 8.93 -0.29 25.43
CA LEU A 321 9.18 -0.08 23.99
C LEU A 321 8.97 1.39 23.61
N HIS A 322 7.87 1.99 24.04
CA HIS A 322 7.58 3.40 23.80
C HIS A 322 8.62 4.35 24.38
N ALA A 323 9.15 4.05 25.57
CA ALA A 323 10.26 4.81 26.16
C ALA A 323 11.52 4.82 25.29
N GLN A 324 11.62 3.84 24.39
CA GLN A 324 12.68 3.72 23.40
C GLN A 324 12.26 4.22 22.00
N GLY A 325 11.12 4.88 21.86
CA GLY A 325 10.61 5.40 20.59
C GLY A 325 10.05 4.33 19.63
N ILE A 326 9.99 3.07 20.08
CA ILE A 326 9.54 1.93 19.25
C ILE A 326 8.02 1.85 19.29
N LYS A 327 7.40 1.73 18.11
CA LYS A 327 5.96 1.52 17.94
C LYS A 327 5.61 0.06 17.93
N VAL A 328 4.40 -0.28 18.41
CA VAL A 328 3.96 -1.66 18.57
C VAL A 328 2.75 -1.96 17.69
N ALA A 329 2.85 -3.01 16.89
CA ALA A 329 1.73 -3.58 16.15
C ALA A 329 1.43 -5.00 16.62
N LEU A 330 0.15 -5.34 16.69
CA LEU A 330 -0.30 -6.71 16.96
C LEU A 330 -0.99 -7.29 15.73
N ASN A 331 -0.76 -8.58 15.47
CA ASN A 331 -1.39 -9.33 14.39
C ASN A 331 -2.82 -9.73 14.77
N LEU A 332 -3.74 -9.75 13.79
CA LEU A 332 -5.14 -10.13 13.93
C LEU A 332 -5.62 -10.97 12.74
N HIS A 333 -6.49 -11.96 13.02
CA HIS A 333 -7.23 -12.76 12.06
C HIS A 333 -8.73 -12.79 12.41
N PRO A 334 -9.46 -11.67 12.34
CA PRO A 334 -10.73 -11.43 13.03
C PRO A 334 -11.91 -12.31 12.59
N ALA A 335 -11.79 -13.08 11.49
CA ALA A 335 -12.87 -13.93 10.99
C ALA A 335 -13.29 -15.05 11.94
N SER A 336 -12.44 -15.41 12.92
CA SER A 336 -12.80 -16.38 13.96
C SER A 336 -13.86 -15.85 14.96
N GLY A 337 -14.26 -14.59 14.86
CA GLY A 337 -15.21 -13.98 15.79
C GLY A 337 -14.66 -13.93 17.22
N VAL A 338 -15.54 -14.02 18.22
CA VAL A 338 -15.13 -13.98 19.63
C VAL A 338 -15.55 -15.24 20.33
N GLN A 339 -14.59 -16.02 20.79
CA GLN A 339 -14.79 -17.30 21.43
C GLN A 339 -15.04 -17.15 22.94
N SER A 340 -15.70 -18.15 23.57
CA SER A 340 -16.11 -18.09 24.98
C SER A 340 -14.94 -18.05 25.99
N TRP A 341 -13.73 -18.38 25.54
CA TRP A 341 -12.53 -18.30 26.40
C TRP A 341 -11.87 -16.93 26.41
N GLU A 342 -12.31 -16.02 25.54
CA GLU A 342 -11.77 -14.66 25.48
C GLU A 342 -12.22 -13.85 26.71
N SER A 343 -11.30 -13.11 27.31
CA SER A 343 -11.62 -12.30 28.52
C SER A 343 -12.70 -11.24 28.24
N ALA A 344 -12.77 -10.73 27.01
CA ALA A 344 -13.75 -9.75 26.56
C ALA A 344 -15.09 -10.39 26.10
N PHE A 345 -15.20 -11.73 26.09
CA PHE A 345 -16.38 -12.42 25.58
C PHE A 345 -17.69 -12.03 26.28
N PRO A 346 -17.76 -11.96 27.64
CA PRO A 346 -19.01 -11.57 28.32
C PRO A 346 -19.46 -10.16 27.93
N ASP A 347 -18.52 -9.23 27.78
CA ASP A 347 -18.82 -7.87 27.37
C ASP A 347 -19.27 -7.79 25.90
N MET A 348 -18.73 -8.64 25.03
CA MET A 348 -19.20 -8.77 23.64
C MET A 348 -20.62 -9.33 23.57
N VAL A 349 -20.92 -10.41 24.31
CA VAL A 349 -22.28 -10.99 24.40
C VAL A 349 -23.28 -9.92 24.84
N LYS A 350 -22.93 -9.15 25.87
CA LYS A 350 -23.75 -8.04 26.39
C LYS A 350 -23.92 -6.93 25.35
N ALA A 351 -22.83 -6.48 24.73
CA ALA A 351 -22.84 -5.41 23.74
C ALA A 351 -23.67 -5.79 22.50
N MET A 352 -23.66 -7.07 22.14
CA MET A 352 -24.45 -7.63 21.03
C MET A 352 -25.90 -7.95 21.44
N ASN A 353 -26.27 -7.79 22.70
CA ASN A 353 -27.56 -8.18 23.24
C ASN A 353 -27.93 -9.65 22.94
N MET A 354 -26.93 -10.53 23.04
CA MET A 354 -27.10 -11.97 22.83
C MET A 354 -27.51 -12.68 24.12
N PRO A 355 -28.13 -13.89 24.06
CA PRO A 355 -28.49 -14.66 25.23
C PRO A 355 -27.26 -15.00 26.10
N GLU A 356 -27.43 -15.05 27.42
CA GLU A 356 -26.34 -15.36 28.37
C GLU A 356 -25.70 -16.74 28.16
N ASN A 357 -26.45 -17.70 27.59
CA ASN A 357 -25.94 -19.03 27.25
C ASN A 357 -25.22 -19.09 25.88
N THR A 358 -24.97 -17.94 25.24
CA THR A 358 -24.17 -17.87 24.01
C THR A 358 -22.80 -18.48 24.25
N GLN A 359 -22.31 -19.29 23.29
CA GLN A 359 -21.00 -19.94 23.38
C GLN A 359 -19.96 -19.29 22.47
N TYR A 360 -20.40 -18.46 21.53
CA TYR A 360 -19.58 -17.86 20.49
C TYR A 360 -20.26 -16.65 19.86
N VAL A 361 -19.53 -15.57 19.63
CA VAL A 361 -20.01 -14.41 18.88
C VAL A 361 -19.40 -14.46 17.48
N PRO A 362 -20.21 -14.72 16.44
CA PRO A 362 -19.68 -14.83 15.08
C PRO A 362 -19.16 -13.47 14.56
N PHE A 363 -18.32 -13.53 13.53
CA PHE A 363 -17.78 -12.33 12.88
C PHE A 363 -18.84 -11.64 12.01
N LEU A 364 -19.43 -10.55 12.51
CA LEU A 364 -20.57 -9.85 11.91
C LEU A 364 -20.22 -8.41 11.53
N ILE A 365 -19.03 -8.17 10.98
CA ILE A 365 -18.44 -6.83 10.79
C ILE A 365 -19.27 -5.87 9.92
N THR A 366 -20.23 -6.38 9.15
CA THR A 366 -21.15 -5.56 8.37
C THR A 366 -22.36 -5.02 9.19
N GLN A 367 -22.54 -5.53 10.42
CA GLN A 367 -23.56 -5.04 11.35
C GLN A 367 -23.00 -3.91 12.22
N LYS A 368 -23.72 -2.80 12.32
CA LYS A 368 -23.29 -1.61 13.07
C LYS A 368 -23.04 -1.89 14.55
N ASN A 369 -23.92 -2.65 15.21
CA ASN A 369 -23.75 -3.02 16.61
C ASN A 369 -22.50 -3.87 16.83
N TYR A 370 -22.21 -4.83 15.93
CA TYR A 370 -20.99 -5.61 16.02
C TYR A 370 -19.76 -4.73 15.80
N ALA A 371 -19.73 -3.89 14.76
CA ALA A 371 -18.60 -3.01 14.51
C ALA A 371 -18.35 -2.05 15.67
N GLN A 372 -19.41 -1.51 16.29
CA GLN A 372 -19.27 -0.68 17.49
C GLN A 372 -18.67 -1.47 18.67
N ALA A 373 -19.16 -2.67 18.92
CA ALA A 373 -18.64 -3.55 19.98
C ALA A 373 -17.19 -4.01 19.68
N TYR A 374 -16.90 -4.35 18.44
CA TYR A 374 -15.57 -4.76 17.95
C TYR A 374 -14.49 -3.73 18.33
N PHE A 375 -14.75 -2.44 18.11
CA PHE A 375 -13.78 -1.40 18.51
C PHE A 375 -13.85 -1.13 20.02
N SER A 376 -15.03 -0.89 20.59
CA SER A 376 -15.15 -0.43 21.98
C SER A 376 -14.81 -1.48 23.02
N VAL A 377 -15.06 -2.77 22.74
CA VAL A 377 -14.85 -3.88 23.67
C VAL A 377 -13.53 -4.60 23.41
N LEU A 378 -13.15 -4.82 22.13
CA LEU A 378 -11.97 -5.63 21.81
C LEU A 378 -10.71 -4.78 21.61
N HIS A 379 -10.77 -3.68 20.81
CA HIS A 379 -9.59 -2.97 20.34
C HIS A 379 -9.19 -1.79 21.24
N HIS A 380 -10.12 -0.89 21.59
CA HIS A 380 -9.78 0.30 22.39
C HIS A 380 -9.18 -0.03 23.76
N PRO A 381 -9.57 -1.12 24.48
CA PRO A 381 -8.87 -1.52 25.69
C PRO A 381 -7.39 -1.90 25.46
N LEU A 382 -7.09 -2.62 24.38
CA LEU A 382 -5.72 -3.01 24.02
C LEU A 382 -4.91 -1.78 23.56
N GLU A 383 -5.51 -0.88 22.80
CA GLU A 383 -4.88 0.39 22.39
C GLU A 383 -4.54 1.29 23.59
N LYS A 384 -5.41 1.32 24.62
CA LYS A 384 -5.12 2.02 25.88
C LYS A 384 -3.95 1.42 26.65
N GLN A 385 -3.67 0.13 26.46
CA GLN A 385 -2.51 -0.54 27.03
C GLN A 385 -1.21 -0.20 26.29
N GLY A 386 -1.30 0.30 25.02
CA GLY A 386 -0.14 0.75 24.27
C GLY A 386 -0.03 0.23 22.84
N VAL A 387 -1.03 -0.47 22.30
CA VAL A 387 -1.00 -0.86 20.88
C VAL A 387 -1.13 0.38 20.00
N ASP A 388 -0.15 0.61 19.12
CA ASP A 388 -0.13 1.78 18.24
C ASP A 388 -0.99 1.59 17.00
N PHE A 389 -0.93 0.40 16.38
CA PHE A 389 -1.70 0.06 15.19
C PHE A 389 -1.85 -1.46 15.03
N TRP A 390 -2.66 -1.88 14.04
CA TRP A 390 -3.06 -3.27 13.85
C TRP A 390 -2.52 -3.84 12.54
N TRP A 391 -2.10 -5.12 12.57
CA TRP A 391 -1.83 -5.92 11.40
C TRP A 391 -3.03 -6.82 11.15
N LEU A 392 -3.86 -6.48 10.15
CA LEU A 392 -5.00 -7.28 9.69
C LEU A 392 -4.50 -8.30 8.66
N ASP A 393 -4.25 -9.50 9.08
CA ASP A 393 -3.86 -10.56 8.19
C ASP A 393 -5.09 -11.16 7.48
N TRP A 394 -4.93 -12.09 6.58
CA TRP A 394 -5.88 -12.36 5.52
C TRP A 394 -7.13 -13.17 5.88
N GLN A 395 -7.30 -13.63 7.07
CA GLN A 395 -8.40 -14.49 7.54
C GLN A 395 -9.68 -13.68 7.86
N GLN A 396 -10.20 -12.93 6.88
CA GLN A 396 -11.40 -12.09 7.06
C GLN A 396 -12.63 -12.60 6.32
N GLU A 397 -12.68 -13.87 5.96
CA GLU A 397 -13.68 -14.48 5.07
C GLU A 397 -13.53 -14.03 3.60
N LYS A 398 -14.21 -14.72 2.69
CA LYS A 398 -14.17 -14.40 1.27
C LYS A 398 -15.32 -13.48 0.85
N THR A 399 -16.44 -13.56 1.56
CA THR A 399 -17.68 -12.86 1.24
C THR A 399 -18.31 -12.32 2.52
N THR A 400 -19.21 -11.36 2.35
CA THR A 400 -20.10 -10.84 3.39
C THR A 400 -21.55 -11.02 2.97
N PRO A 401 -22.55 -10.83 3.87
CA PRO A 401 -23.95 -10.77 3.50
C PRO A 401 -24.30 -9.66 2.50
N ILE A 402 -23.44 -8.65 2.35
CA ILE A 402 -23.62 -7.55 1.38
C ILE A 402 -22.94 -7.95 0.07
N ALA A 403 -23.71 -8.07 -1.00
CA ALA A 403 -23.19 -8.44 -2.31
C ALA A 403 -22.11 -7.46 -2.79
N GLY A 404 -21.01 -8.00 -3.32
CA GLY A 404 -19.86 -7.20 -3.80
C GLY A 404 -18.95 -6.61 -2.73
N LEU A 405 -19.27 -6.77 -1.44
CA LEU A 405 -18.43 -6.29 -0.34
C LEU A 405 -17.34 -7.31 0.03
N ASN A 406 -16.08 -6.94 -0.19
CA ASN A 406 -14.94 -7.70 0.31
C ASN A 406 -14.72 -7.39 1.81
N PRO A 407 -14.72 -8.39 2.72
CA PRO A 407 -14.54 -8.15 4.15
C PRO A 407 -13.16 -7.56 4.50
N THR A 408 -12.11 -7.87 3.75
CA THR A 408 -10.78 -7.25 3.92
C THR A 408 -10.85 -5.75 3.65
N TRP A 409 -11.47 -5.36 2.53
CA TRP A 409 -11.68 -3.95 2.20
C TRP A 409 -12.42 -3.20 3.31
N TRP A 410 -13.50 -3.82 3.81
CA TRP A 410 -14.35 -3.22 4.83
C TRP A 410 -13.66 -3.05 6.18
N LEU A 411 -12.91 -4.06 6.61
CA LEU A 411 -12.09 -3.97 7.82
C LEU A 411 -11.03 -2.88 7.72
N ASN A 412 -10.33 -2.79 6.60
CA ASN A 412 -9.31 -1.77 6.38
C ASN A 412 -9.92 -0.36 6.49
N TYR A 413 -11.09 -0.14 5.89
CA TYR A 413 -11.84 1.11 6.02
C TYR A 413 -12.21 1.41 7.47
N LEU A 414 -12.75 0.44 8.20
CA LEU A 414 -13.20 0.63 9.58
C LEU A 414 -12.02 0.94 10.52
N HIS A 415 -10.95 0.17 10.46
CA HIS A 415 -9.75 0.40 11.28
C HIS A 415 -9.07 1.74 10.98
N PHE A 416 -8.98 2.09 9.70
CA PHE A 416 -8.40 3.38 9.32
C PHE A 416 -9.25 4.55 9.83
N THR A 417 -10.58 4.46 9.64
CA THR A 417 -11.53 5.48 10.10
C THR A 417 -11.56 5.60 11.62
N ASP A 418 -11.46 4.50 12.35
CA ASP A 418 -11.43 4.52 13.82
C ASP A 418 -10.22 5.30 14.34
N GLN A 419 -9.04 5.08 13.77
CA GLN A 419 -7.84 5.83 14.13
C GLN A 419 -7.95 7.33 13.79
N GLU A 420 -8.56 7.69 12.65
CA GLU A 420 -8.85 9.08 12.31
C GLU A 420 -9.76 9.73 13.36
N LEU A 421 -10.82 9.04 13.79
CA LEU A 421 -11.77 9.54 14.80
C LEU A 421 -11.11 9.71 16.17
N GLN A 422 -10.09 8.90 16.48
CA GLN A 422 -9.25 9.07 17.66
C GLN A 422 -8.25 10.23 17.54
N GLY A 423 -8.20 10.93 16.39
CA GLY A 423 -7.27 12.04 16.13
C GLY A 423 -5.83 11.59 15.86
N LYS A 424 -5.61 10.31 15.60
CA LYS A 424 -4.32 9.76 15.19
C LYS A 424 -4.09 10.01 13.69
N ARG A 425 -2.84 9.97 13.23
CA ARG A 425 -2.52 9.76 11.82
C ARG A 425 -2.62 8.25 11.57
N PRO A 426 -3.61 7.77 10.79
CA PRO A 426 -3.88 6.35 10.70
C PRO A 426 -2.74 5.57 10.06
N LEU A 427 -2.55 4.36 10.55
CA LEU A 427 -1.71 3.33 9.96
C LEU A 427 -2.39 1.98 10.19
N VAL A 428 -2.74 1.31 9.10
CA VAL A 428 -3.25 -0.06 9.12
C VAL A 428 -2.33 -0.90 8.27
N PHE A 429 -1.86 -2.01 8.79
CA PHE A 429 -1.04 -2.96 8.07
C PHE A 429 -1.92 -4.14 7.64
N HIS A 430 -2.14 -4.32 6.32
CA HIS A 430 -3.20 -5.19 5.85
C HIS A 430 -2.95 -5.75 4.44
N ARG A 431 -3.84 -6.61 3.97
CA ARG A 431 -3.83 -7.14 2.60
C ARG A 431 -4.68 -6.30 1.66
N TRP A 432 -4.40 -6.38 0.36
CA TRP A 432 -5.18 -5.73 -0.68
C TRP A 432 -6.62 -6.28 -0.72
N GLY A 433 -7.60 -5.41 -0.76
CA GLY A 433 -9.03 -5.74 -0.80
C GLY A 433 -9.75 -5.28 -2.07
N GLY A 434 -9.04 -4.79 -3.10
CA GLY A 434 -9.61 -4.26 -4.33
C GLY A 434 -9.48 -2.74 -4.48
N LEU A 435 -9.91 -2.21 -5.62
CA LEU A 435 -9.86 -0.78 -5.91
C LEU A 435 -10.54 0.05 -4.81
N GLY A 436 -10.02 1.24 -4.56
CA GLY A 436 -10.42 2.08 -3.42
C GLY A 436 -9.63 1.80 -2.14
N ASN A 437 -9.01 0.61 -2.01
CA ASN A 437 -8.25 0.24 -0.82
C ASN A 437 -6.93 1.02 -0.65
N HIS A 438 -6.49 1.70 -1.71
CA HIS A 438 -5.34 2.61 -1.67
C HIS A 438 -5.48 3.72 -0.62
N ARG A 439 -6.68 4.03 -0.16
CA ARG A 439 -6.97 5.02 0.88
C ARG A 439 -6.61 4.58 2.30
N TYR A 440 -6.38 3.29 2.53
CA TYR A 440 -6.30 2.71 3.88
C TYR A 440 -4.99 1.95 4.12
N GLN A 441 -3.87 2.39 3.51
CA GLN A 441 -2.58 1.70 3.52
C GLN A 441 -1.94 1.68 4.92
N ILE A 442 -1.04 0.72 5.14
CA ILE A 442 -0.11 0.07 4.20
C ILE A 442 -0.50 -1.37 3.86
N GLY A 443 0.06 -1.89 2.75
CA GLY A 443 -0.16 -3.24 2.29
C GLY A 443 0.85 -4.28 2.78
N PHE A 444 0.42 -5.54 2.79
CA PHE A 444 1.22 -6.72 3.07
C PHE A 444 1.01 -7.77 1.98
N SER A 445 2.09 -8.24 1.36
CA SER A 445 2.02 -9.12 0.19
C SER A 445 1.78 -10.60 0.52
N GLY A 446 1.92 -11.01 1.78
CA GLY A 446 1.69 -12.39 2.21
C GLY A 446 2.94 -13.26 2.22
N ASP A 447 2.71 -14.58 2.39
CA ASP A 447 3.67 -15.60 2.78
C ASP A 447 4.35 -16.24 1.57
N THR A 448 5.31 -15.55 0.96
CA THR A 448 6.07 -16.06 -0.20
C THR A 448 7.08 -17.14 0.18
N ILE A 449 7.44 -17.97 -0.80
CA ILE A 449 8.52 -18.94 -0.64
C ILE A 449 9.88 -18.22 -0.65
N SER A 450 10.80 -18.63 0.23
CA SER A 450 12.16 -18.07 0.35
C SER A 450 13.06 -18.61 -0.76
N THR A 451 12.98 -18.05 -1.96
CA THR A 451 13.75 -18.44 -3.15
C THR A 451 14.26 -17.23 -3.93
N TRP A 452 15.27 -17.45 -4.77
CA TRP A 452 15.76 -16.43 -5.69
C TRP A 452 14.71 -15.96 -6.70
N GLU A 453 13.84 -16.87 -7.16
CA GLU A 453 12.73 -16.54 -8.06
C GLU A 453 11.71 -15.60 -7.38
N SER A 454 11.44 -15.84 -6.10
CA SER A 454 10.57 -14.94 -5.30
C SER A 454 11.21 -13.59 -5.13
N LEU A 455 12.50 -13.51 -4.82
CA LEU A 455 13.22 -12.24 -4.76
C LEU A 455 13.18 -11.51 -6.11
N ALA A 456 13.43 -12.22 -7.22
CA ALA A 456 13.41 -11.63 -8.56
C ALA A 456 12.03 -11.08 -8.97
N PHE A 457 10.95 -11.61 -8.41
CA PHE A 457 9.59 -11.16 -8.68
C PHE A 457 9.19 -9.90 -7.88
N GLN A 458 9.75 -9.70 -6.68
CA GLN A 458 9.34 -8.64 -5.76
C GLN A 458 9.51 -7.21 -6.29
N PRO A 459 10.60 -6.81 -6.99
CA PRO A 459 10.74 -5.45 -7.50
C PRO A 459 9.63 -5.06 -8.46
N TRP A 460 9.35 -5.94 -9.44
CA TRP A 460 8.27 -5.73 -10.40
C TRP A 460 6.90 -5.67 -9.72
N PHE A 461 6.59 -6.65 -8.87
CA PHE A 461 5.31 -6.72 -8.16
C PHE A 461 5.05 -5.46 -7.31
N THR A 462 6.06 -5.04 -6.54
CA THR A 462 5.95 -3.87 -5.67
C THR A 462 5.76 -2.57 -6.46
N ALA A 463 6.52 -2.39 -7.54
CA ALA A 463 6.41 -1.19 -8.38
C ALA A 463 5.07 -1.16 -9.14
N THR A 464 4.61 -2.30 -9.66
CA THR A 464 3.36 -2.41 -10.44
C THR A 464 2.12 -2.06 -9.60
N ALA A 465 2.14 -2.24 -8.28
CA ALA A 465 1.05 -1.82 -7.40
C ALA A 465 0.72 -0.31 -7.48
N ALA A 466 1.68 0.51 -7.95
CA ALA A 466 1.44 1.92 -8.27
C ALA A 466 0.29 2.11 -9.27
N ASN A 467 0.07 1.16 -10.20
CA ASN A 467 -0.95 1.22 -11.23
C ASN A 467 -2.40 1.20 -10.70
N VAL A 468 -2.58 0.94 -9.41
CA VAL A 468 -3.87 1.03 -8.69
C VAL A 468 -3.80 2.00 -7.51
N GLY A 469 -2.79 2.86 -7.47
CA GLY A 469 -2.56 3.81 -6.38
C GLY A 469 -2.10 3.18 -5.07
N TYR A 470 -1.71 1.89 -5.06
CA TYR A 470 -1.29 1.20 -3.85
C TYR A 470 0.21 1.38 -3.61
N ALA A 471 0.58 2.54 -3.01
CA ALA A 471 1.93 3.08 -3.00
C ALA A 471 2.86 2.47 -1.95
N TYR A 472 2.32 1.91 -0.85
CA TYR A 472 3.14 1.50 0.30
C TYR A 472 2.97 0.00 0.55
N TRP A 473 3.79 -0.79 -0.11
CA TRP A 473 3.76 -2.23 -0.06
C TRP A 473 4.86 -2.78 0.85
N SER A 474 4.49 -3.67 1.77
CA SER A 474 5.42 -4.47 2.58
C SER A 474 5.45 -5.89 2.05
N HIS A 475 6.64 -6.46 1.97
CA HIS A 475 6.84 -7.88 1.73
C HIS A 475 7.66 -8.49 2.88
N ASP A 476 7.65 -9.82 2.99
CA ASP A 476 8.50 -10.53 3.94
C ASP A 476 9.94 -10.50 3.44
N ILE A 477 10.79 -9.63 4.01
CA ILE A 477 12.20 -9.56 3.64
C ILE A 477 12.87 -10.86 4.09
N GLY A 478 13.32 -11.64 3.11
CA GLY A 478 13.87 -12.97 3.27
C GLY A 478 12.91 -14.10 2.89
N GLY A 479 11.67 -13.78 2.52
CA GLY A 479 10.59 -14.75 2.30
C GLY A 479 10.02 -15.31 3.61
N HIS A 480 8.88 -16.00 3.53
CA HIS A 480 8.19 -16.52 4.71
C HIS A 480 8.59 -17.96 5.02
N SER A 481 8.52 -18.87 4.04
CA SER A 481 8.73 -20.30 4.25
C SER A 481 9.51 -20.93 3.09
N PRO A 482 10.12 -22.14 3.27
CA PRO A 482 10.01 -23.03 4.41
C PRO A 482 10.91 -22.69 5.61
N GLY A 483 11.90 -21.81 5.54
CA GLY A 483 12.66 -21.46 6.72
C GLY A 483 14.13 -21.13 6.47
N ALA A 484 15.00 -22.11 6.45
CA ALA A 484 16.43 -21.89 6.22
C ALA A 484 16.65 -21.15 4.90
N ILE A 485 17.46 -20.10 4.97
CA ILE A 485 17.75 -19.25 3.83
C ILE A 485 19.25 -19.10 3.66
N ASP A 486 19.70 -19.20 2.42
CA ASP A 486 21.06 -18.89 2.05
C ASP A 486 21.42 -17.46 2.51
N PRO A 487 22.54 -17.27 3.21
CA PRO A 487 23.01 -15.95 3.66
C PRO A 487 23.10 -14.92 2.52
N GLU A 488 23.48 -15.31 1.32
CA GLU A 488 23.52 -14.42 0.17
C GLU A 488 22.11 -13.98 -0.26
N LEU A 489 21.18 -14.91 -0.37
CA LEU A 489 19.79 -14.63 -0.72
C LEU A 489 19.17 -13.64 0.29
N TYR A 490 19.39 -13.88 1.59
CA TYR A 490 18.89 -12.96 2.62
C TYR A 490 19.53 -11.57 2.49
N THR A 491 20.84 -11.52 2.28
CA THR A 491 21.56 -10.25 2.10
C THR A 491 21.04 -9.47 0.91
N ARG A 492 20.86 -10.12 -0.25
CA ARG A 492 20.29 -9.48 -1.45
C ARG A 492 18.85 -9.04 -1.23
N TRP A 493 18.06 -9.83 -0.47
CA TRP A 493 16.68 -9.45 -0.15
C TRP A 493 16.62 -8.23 0.78
N VAL A 494 17.50 -8.15 1.77
CA VAL A 494 17.63 -6.97 2.63
C VAL A 494 18.08 -5.75 1.82
N GLN A 495 19.06 -5.89 0.92
CA GLN A 495 19.50 -4.81 0.03
C GLN A 495 18.35 -4.29 -0.84
N TYR A 496 17.53 -5.17 -1.44
CA TYR A 496 16.30 -4.77 -2.12
C TYR A 496 15.33 -4.09 -1.15
N GLY A 497 15.13 -4.65 0.03
CA GLY A 497 14.24 -4.11 1.05
C GLY A 497 14.52 -2.67 1.43
N VAL A 498 15.80 -2.24 1.45
CA VAL A 498 16.18 -0.84 1.70
C VAL A 498 15.46 0.12 0.76
N PHE A 499 15.28 -0.29 -0.50
CA PHE A 499 14.65 0.47 -1.57
C PHE A 499 13.24 -0.03 -1.90
N SER A 500 12.55 -0.62 -0.92
CA SER A 500 11.11 -0.88 -0.96
C SER A 500 10.36 0.12 -0.06
N PRO A 501 9.06 0.34 -0.25
CA PRO A 501 8.32 1.33 0.53
C PRO A 501 8.39 1.07 2.03
N ILE A 502 8.20 -0.18 2.46
CA ILE A 502 8.24 -0.58 3.87
C ILE A 502 9.36 -1.61 4.07
N PHE A 503 10.20 -1.36 5.07
CA PHE A 503 11.33 -2.22 5.41
C PHE A 503 11.00 -3.07 6.64
N ARG A 504 10.51 -4.29 6.41
CA ARG A 504 10.08 -5.23 7.45
C ARG A 504 10.68 -6.61 7.23
N THR A 505 11.52 -7.07 8.15
CA THR A 505 11.93 -8.48 8.19
C THR A 505 10.77 -9.33 8.68
N HIS A 506 10.57 -10.51 8.10
CA HIS A 506 9.56 -11.45 8.60
C HIS A 506 9.87 -12.89 8.19
N THR A 507 9.33 -13.86 8.92
CA THR A 507 9.39 -15.29 8.58
C THR A 507 8.43 -16.11 9.43
N THR A 508 8.18 -17.34 8.98
CA THR A 508 7.42 -18.36 9.70
C THR A 508 8.09 -18.81 10.99
N LYS A 509 7.35 -19.55 11.83
CA LYS A 509 7.83 -20.15 13.10
C LYS A 509 8.72 -21.36 12.83
N ASN A 510 9.93 -21.08 12.37
CA ASN A 510 10.96 -22.09 12.13
C ASN A 510 12.28 -21.61 12.75
N PRO A 511 12.96 -22.42 13.59
CA PRO A 511 14.25 -22.06 14.20
C PRO A 511 15.34 -21.73 13.17
N GLU A 512 15.33 -22.40 12.03
CA GLU A 512 16.31 -22.19 10.96
C GLU A 512 16.09 -20.90 10.16
N ALA A 513 14.91 -20.27 10.30
CA ALA A 513 14.56 -19.03 9.63
C ALA A 513 15.09 -17.82 10.40
N GLU A 514 16.41 -17.64 10.42
CA GLU A 514 17.04 -16.53 11.13
C GLU A 514 16.80 -15.20 10.41
N ARG A 515 16.52 -14.14 11.19
CA ARG A 515 16.36 -12.76 10.69
C ARG A 515 17.22 -11.76 11.46
N ARG A 516 17.86 -12.18 12.57
CA ARG A 516 18.80 -11.34 13.31
C ARG A 516 20.09 -11.24 12.50
N ILE A 517 20.36 -10.06 11.97
CA ILE A 517 21.45 -9.82 11.02
C ILE A 517 22.83 -10.08 11.61
N TRP A 518 23.00 -9.93 12.93
CA TRP A 518 24.24 -10.24 13.66
C TRP A 518 24.52 -11.74 13.85
N ALA A 519 23.54 -12.60 13.54
CA ALA A 519 23.71 -14.05 13.59
C ALA A 519 24.35 -14.62 12.31
N TYR A 520 24.47 -13.81 11.26
CA TYR A 520 25.08 -14.23 9.99
C TYR A 520 26.60 -14.09 10.05
N PRO A 521 27.36 -14.98 9.35
CA PRO A 521 28.81 -14.86 9.28
C PRO A 521 29.23 -13.65 8.44
N GLU A 522 30.50 -13.20 8.64
CA GLU A 522 31.10 -12.22 7.73
C GLU A 522 31.35 -12.83 6.34
N PRO A 523 31.20 -12.07 5.24
CA PRO A 523 30.95 -10.62 5.20
C PRO A 523 29.46 -10.23 5.26
N TYR A 524 28.52 -11.20 5.33
CA TYR A 524 27.08 -10.93 5.26
C TYR A 524 26.58 -10.02 6.39
N SER A 525 27.03 -10.27 7.63
CA SER A 525 26.58 -9.47 8.78
C SER A 525 26.95 -7.99 8.66
N ASP A 526 28.12 -7.66 8.11
CA ASP A 526 28.56 -6.27 7.88
C ASP A 526 27.72 -5.58 6.79
N ILE A 527 27.44 -6.30 5.69
CA ILE A 527 26.61 -5.79 4.60
C ILE A 527 25.17 -5.57 5.07
N LEU A 528 24.62 -6.49 5.84
CA LEU A 528 23.30 -6.39 6.44
C LEU A 528 23.22 -5.19 7.40
N ARG A 529 24.22 -5.00 8.25
CA ARG A 529 24.31 -3.86 9.17
C ARG A 529 24.35 -2.54 8.42
N THR A 530 25.16 -2.44 7.37
CA THR A 530 25.21 -1.28 6.48
C THR A 530 23.87 -0.99 5.83
N SER A 531 23.15 -2.02 5.39
CA SER A 531 21.83 -1.89 4.78
C SER A 531 20.76 -1.35 5.74
N PHE A 532 20.73 -1.84 6.98
CA PHE A 532 19.81 -1.35 8.01
C PHE A 532 20.07 0.13 8.34
N ARG A 533 21.34 0.53 8.45
CA ARG A 533 21.72 1.93 8.69
C ARG A 533 21.32 2.82 7.51
N LEU A 534 21.58 2.37 6.28
CA LEU A 534 21.19 3.10 5.07
C LEU A 534 19.68 3.33 5.03
N ARG A 535 18.86 2.33 5.44
CA ARG A 535 17.41 2.51 5.52
C ARG A 535 17.02 3.62 6.51
N ALA A 536 17.66 3.68 7.66
CA ALA A 536 17.42 4.76 8.63
C ALA A 536 17.85 6.12 8.06
N GLU A 537 19.02 6.20 7.42
CA GLU A 537 19.51 7.43 6.79
C GLU A 537 18.54 7.98 5.75
N LEU A 538 17.84 7.11 5.02
CA LEU A 538 16.90 7.48 3.97
C LEU A 538 15.54 7.98 4.48
N LYS A 539 15.21 7.89 5.77
CA LYS A 539 13.87 8.28 6.29
C LYS A 539 13.41 9.68 5.87
N PRO A 540 14.25 10.74 5.91
CA PRO A 540 13.82 12.07 5.46
C PRO A 540 13.48 12.09 3.96
N TYR A 541 14.28 11.42 3.13
CA TYR A 541 14.03 11.30 1.71
C TYR A 541 12.69 10.58 1.46
N LEU A 542 12.50 9.40 2.06
CA LEU A 542 11.29 8.60 1.92
C LEU A 542 10.03 9.36 2.37
N TYR A 543 10.12 10.07 3.50
CA TYR A 543 8.98 10.85 3.99
C TYR A 543 8.65 12.04 3.08
N THR A 544 9.67 12.66 2.47
CA THR A 544 9.51 13.73 1.47
C THR A 544 8.82 13.21 0.21
N GLU A 545 9.26 12.05 -0.30
CA GLU A 545 8.66 11.41 -1.47
C GLU A 545 7.24 10.89 -1.18
N ALA A 546 6.98 10.38 0.05
CA ALA A 546 5.64 10.02 0.48
C ALA A 546 4.71 11.24 0.59
N ARG A 547 5.23 12.41 0.96
CA ARG A 547 4.46 13.66 0.92
C ARG A 547 4.09 14.06 -0.50
N LYS A 548 5.00 13.92 -1.46
CA LYS A 548 4.68 14.11 -2.88
C LYS A 548 3.64 13.09 -3.37
N THR A 549 3.75 11.84 -2.96
CA THR A 549 2.74 10.81 -3.25
C THR A 549 1.34 11.23 -2.76
N TYR A 550 1.24 11.72 -1.53
CA TYR A 550 -0.02 12.25 -0.99
C TYR A 550 -0.57 13.44 -1.79
N ASP A 551 0.30 14.35 -2.21
CA ASP A 551 -0.10 15.57 -2.92
C ASP A 551 -0.51 15.30 -4.37
N THR A 552 0.13 14.34 -5.05
CA THR A 552 -0.01 14.10 -6.49
C THR A 552 -0.79 12.85 -6.87
N GLY A 553 -0.92 11.87 -5.95
CA GLY A 553 -1.43 10.53 -6.26
C GLY A 553 -0.43 9.63 -6.99
N ILE A 554 0.84 10.05 -7.11
CA ILE A 554 1.88 9.29 -7.81
C ILE A 554 2.79 8.60 -6.78
N ALA A 555 2.80 7.27 -6.80
CA ALA A 555 3.63 6.48 -5.91
C ALA A 555 5.12 6.78 -6.11
N PHE A 556 5.88 6.89 -5.02
CA PHE A 556 7.32 7.12 -5.11
C PHE A 556 8.09 5.85 -5.53
N ASN A 557 7.55 4.66 -5.27
CA ASN A 557 8.01 3.41 -5.87
C ASN A 557 7.08 3.10 -7.06
N ARG A 558 7.60 3.21 -8.28
CA ARG A 558 6.80 3.09 -9.50
C ARG A 558 7.60 2.54 -10.67
N PRO A 559 6.96 1.89 -11.65
CA PRO A 559 7.63 1.41 -12.85
C PRO A 559 8.25 2.54 -13.67
N LEU A 560 9.28 2.22 -14.45
CA LEU A 560 10.01 3.17 -15.32
C LEU A 560 9.11 3.86 -16.34
N TYR A 561 8.11 3.18 -16.87
CA TYR A 561 7.20 3.71 -17.89
C TYR A 561 6.33 4.90 -17.41
N TYR A 562 6.28 5.18 -16.10
CA TYR A 562 5.59 6.38 -15.61
C TYR A 562 6.23 7.66 -16.08
N ASP A 563 7.56 7.67 -16.19
CA ASP A 563 8.34 8.85 -16.58
C ASP A 563 8.86 8.75 -18.02
N TRP A 564 8.94 7.52 -18.58
CA TRP A 564 9.41 7.27 -19.94
C TRP A 564 8.48 6.30 -20.70
N PRO A 565 7.22 6.69 -20.91
CA PRO A 565 6.21 5.79 -21.49
C PRO A 565 6.44 5.44 -22.96
N GLU A 566 7.22 6.22 -23.69
CA GLU A 566 7.53 5.96 -25.11
C GLU A 566 8.80 5.12 -25.30
N GLU A 567 9.53 4.88 -24.22
CA GLU A 567 10.75 4.06 -24.26
C GLU A 567 10.40 2.60 -24.04
N ASN A 568 10.64 1.75 -25.04
CA ASN A 568 10.32 0.33 -24.92
C ASN A 568 11.10 -0.38 -23.80
N ASP A 569 12.31 0.07 -23.51
CA ASP A 569 13.14 -0.47 -22.44
C ASP A 569 12.53 -0.25 -21.06
N ALA A 570 11.73 0.80 -20.87
CA ALA A 570 11.01 1.06 -19.63
C ALA A 570 9.98 -0.04 -19.28
N TYR A 571 9.57 -0.88 -20.22
CA TYR A 571 8.65 -2.00 -20.03
C TYR A 571 9.36 -3.36 -19.97
N THR A 572 10.61 -3.44 -20.36
CA THR A 572 11.35 -4.70 -20.49
C THR A 572 12.42 -4.91 -19.42
N MET A 573 12.52 -3.98 -18.47
CA MET A 573 13.45 -4.05 -17.32
C MET A 573 12.67 -4.27 -16.01
N PRO A 574 12.10 -5.46 -15.75
CA PRO A 574 11.15 -5.67 -14.65
C PRO A 574 11.75 -5.49 -13.25
N ASN A 575 13.06 -5.67 -13.09
CA ASN A 575 13.75 -5.50 -11.82
C ASN A 575 14.24 -4.06 -11.58
N GLU A 576 13.99 -3.16 -12.54
CA GLU A 576 14.41 -1.75 -12.48
C GLU A 576 13.19 -0.87 -12.28
N TYR A 577 13.26 0.04 -11.30
CA TYR A 577 12.13 0.89 -10.96
C TYR A 577 12.58 2.26 -10.42
N ILE A 578 11.67 3.22 -10.49
CA ILE A 578 11.87 4.57 -9.93
C ILE A 578 11.60 4.52 -8.44
N PHE A 579 12.50 5.09 -7.63
CA PHE A 579 12.38 5.23 -6.19
C PHE A 579 12.54 6.69 -5.77
N GLY A 580 11.41 7.38 -5.63
CA GLY A 580 11.36 8.83 -5.54
C GLY A 580 11.64 9.49 -6.89
N ASP A 581 11.93 10.80 -6.89
CA ASP A 581 12.17 11.54 -8.13
C ASP A 581 13.64 11.51 -8.58
N ASN A 582 14.53 11.00 -7.73
CA ASN A 582 15.97 11.15 -7.91
C ASN A 582 16.72 9.82 -8.13
N MET A 583 16.06 8.68 -7.97
CA MET A 583 16.72 7.37 -8.04
C MET A 583 16.02 6.42 -9.00
N VAL A 584 16.81 5.66 -9.74
CA VAL A 584 16.42 4.40 -10.38
C VAL A 584 17.22 3.29 -9.72
N VAL A 585 16.54 2.27 -9.23
CA VAL A 585 17.13 1.16 -8.49
C VAL A 585 16.98 -0.12 -9.29
N ALA A 586 18.07 -0.90 -9.40
CA ALA A 586 18.11 -2.19 -10.09
C ALA A 586 18.71 -3.25 -9.14
N PRO A 587 17.95 -3.76 -8.15
CA PRO A 587 18.48 -4.70 -7.18
C PRO A 587 19.02 -5.97 -7.85
N ILE A 588 20.08 -6.52 -7.28
CA ILE A 588 20.62 -7.82 -7.69
C ILE A 588 19.69 -8.91 -7.13
N VAL A 589 19.15 -9.72 -8.01
CA VAL A 589 18.17 -10.77 -7.70
C VAL A 589 18.63 -12.16 -8.09
N GLN A 590 19.93 -12.35 -8.21
CA GLN A 590 20.60 -13.62 -8.53
C GLN A 590 21.91 -13.74 -7.73
N PRO A 591 22.40 -14.96 -7.48
CA PRO A 591 23.63 -15.17 -6.72
C PRO A 591 24.87 -14.69 -7.49
N VAL A 592 25.95 -14.43 -6.75
CA VAL A 592 27.26 -14.18 -7.35
C VAL A 592 27.80 -15.44 -8.06
N ASP A 593 28.58 -15.23 -9.12
CA ASP A 593 29.39 -16.32 -9.69
C ASP A 593 30.42 -16.77 -8.64
N PRO A 594 30.43 -18.04 -8.25
CA PRO A 594 31.28 -18.52 -7.17
C PRO A 594 32.78 -18.44 -7.49
N LYS A 595 33.19 -18.30 -8.77
CA LYS A 595 34.58 -18.19 -9.19
C LYS A 595 35.08 -16.75 -9.11
N THR A 596 34.21 -15.78 -9.39
CA THR A 596 34.61 -14.37 -9.46
C THR A 596 34.13 -13.57 -8.26
N GLY A 597 33.14 -14.04 -7.50
CA GLY A 597 32.45 -13.29 -6.44
C GLY A 597 31.64 -12.10 -6.96
N LEU A 598 31.33 -12.07 -8.25
CA LEU A 598 30.64 -10.96 -8.90
C LEU A 598 29.36 -11.41 -9.60
N VAL A 599 28.42 -10.51 -9.74
CA VAL A 599 27.24 -10.64 -10.60
C VAL A 599 27.35 -9.69 -11.76
N GLN A 600 27.15 -10.21 -12.98
CA GLN A 600 26.94 -9.36 -14.14
C GLN A 600 25.49 -8.88 -14.18
N ALA A 601 25.27 -7.59 -14.20
CA ALA A 601 23.95 -7.00 -14.36
C ALA A 601 23.93 -5.93 -15.46
N THR A 602 22.82 -5.88 -16.19
CA THR A 602 22.55 -4.86 -17.20
C THR A 602 21.51 -3.88 -16.63
N LEU A 603 21.83 -2.60 -16.65
CA LEU A 603 20.96 -1.50 -16.25
C LEU A 603 20.56 -0.71 -17.49
N TRP A 604 19.32 -0.28 -17.55
CA TRP A 604 18.90 0.73 -18.48
C TRP A 604 19.06 2.11 -17.85
N VAL A 605 19.87 2.95 -18.48
CA VAL A 605 20.03 4.35 -18.09
C VAL A 605 18.96 5.15 -18.80
N PRO A 606 17.98 5.71 -18.07
CA PRO A 606 16.91 6.48 -18.73
C PRO A 606 17.41 7.77 -19.39
N PRO A 607 16.59 8.40 -20.27
CA PRO A 607 16.92 9.72 -20.82
C PRO A 607 17.36 10.72 -19.76
N GLY A 608 18.44 11.47 -20.03
CA GLY A 608 19.05 12.42 -19.10
C GLY A 608 20.44 12.00 -18.64
N GLN A 609 20.94 12.67 -17.61
CA GLN A 609 22.25 12.39 -17.01
C GLN A 609 22.10 11.72 -15.64
N TRP A 610 22.82 10.64 -15.45
CA TRP A 610 22.73 9.79 -14.26
C TRP A 610 24.12 9.41 -13.78
N VAL A 611 24.28 9.33 -12.48
CA VAL A 611 25.51 8.85 -11.82
C VAL A 611 25.23 7.46 -11.24
N GLU A 612 25.99 6.46 -11.67
CA GLU A 612 25.93 5.15 -11.03
C GLU A 612 26.64 5.24 -9.65
N ARG A 613 25.87 4.92 -8.60
CA ARG A 613 26.25 5.26 -7.22
C ARG A 613 27.54 4.59 -6.76
N SER A 614 27.75 3.33 -7.10
CA SER A 614 28.90 2.55 -6.59
C SER A 614 30.20 2.92 -7.26
N SER A 615 30.18 3.24 -8.55
CA SER A 615 31.37 3.60 -9.32
C SER A 615 31.62 5.12 -9.40
N GLY A 616 30.60 5.93 -9.14
CA GLY A 616 30.63 7.38 -9.35
C GLY A 616 30.68 7.80 -10.82
N LYS A 617 30.52 6.85 -11.76
CA LYS A 617 30.54 7.16 -13.21
C LYS A 617 29.24 7.80 -13.64
N THR A 618 29.36 8.83 -14.50
CA THR A 618 28.22 9.50 -15.11
C THR A 618 27.91 8.88 -16.46
N TYR A 619 26.62 8.68 -16.72
CA TYR A 619 26.09 8.14 -17.96
C TYR A 619 25.04 9.09 -18.53
N THR A 620 24.98 9.18 -19.86
CA THR A 620 23.90 9.89 -20.57
C THR A 620 23.02 8.84 -21.23
N GLY A 621 21.74 8.81 -20.86
CA GLY A 621 20.75 7.92 -21.46
C GLY A 621 19.96 8.58 -22.62
N PRO A 622 19.13 7.80 -23.38
CA PRO A 622 18.84 6.38 -23.08
C PRO A 622 19.99 5.45 -23.57
N THR A 623 20.41 4.53 -22.72
CA THR A 623 21.42 3.51 -23.09
C THR A 623 21.37 2.35 -22.11
N LYS A 624 21.89 1.19 -22.50
CA LYS A 624 22.13 0.07 -21.59
C LYS A 624 23.60 -0.03 -21.23
N ILE A 625 23.87 -0.25 -19.94
CA ILE A 625 25.21 -0.49 -19.44
C ILE A 625 25.25 -1.86 -18.74
N THR A 626 26.30 -2.65 -19.02
CA THR A 626 26.53 -3.93 -18.37
C THR A 626 27.75 -3.79 -17.50
N GLN A 627 27.61 -4.13 -16.21
CA GLN A 627 28.68 -4.04 -15.22
C GLN A 627 28.70 -5.27 -14.31
N TYR A 628 29.80 -5.39 -13.57
CA TYR A 628 29.97 -6.44 -12.55
C TYR A 628 29.85 -5.81 -11.16
N PHE A 629 29.05 -6.42 -10.32
CA PHE A 629 28.78 -5.98 -8.97
C PHE A 629 29.17 -7.05 -7.94
N SER A 630 29.86 -6.62 -6.89
CA SER A 630 30.15 -7.48 -5.74
C SER A 630 28.92 -7.60 -4.83
N LEU A 631 29.01 -8.48 -3.83
CA LEU A 631 27.94 -8.64 -2.83
C LEU A 631 27.64 -7.33 -2.05
N HIS A 632 28.64 -6.44 -1.88
CA HIS A 632 28.49 -5.16 -1.19
C HIS A 632 27.72 -4.10 -1.97
N GLN A 633 27.46 -4.32 -3.25
CA GLN A 633 26.93 -3.29 -4.15
C GLN A 633 25.48 -3.58 -4.53
N THR A 634 24.68 -2.52 -4.48
CA THR A 634 23.33 -2.47 -5.08
C THR A 634 23.35 -1.47 -6.22
N PRO A 635 23.10 -1.89 -7.47
CA PRO A 635 23.06 -0.99 -8.61
C PRO A 635 22.02 0.10 -8.45
N MET A 636 22.43 1.35 -8.59
CA MET A 636 21.55 2.52 -8.54
C MET A 636 22.05 3.62 -9.44
N LEU A 637 21.12 4.25 -10.11
CA LEU A 637 21.35 5.46 -10.89
C LEU A 637 20.74 6.64 -10.12
N ILE A 638 21.56 7.61 -9.76
CA ILE A 638 21.12 8.85 -9.13
C ILE A 638 21.12 9.94 -10.21
N LYS A 639 20.03 10.68 -10.29
CA LYS A 639 19.90 11.79 -11.23
C LYS A 639 21.00 12.82 -11.00
N ALA A 640 21.70 13.21 -12.03
CA ALA A 640 22.73 14.22 -11.91
C ALA A 640 22.17 15.56 -11.42
N GLY A 641 22.82 16.18 -10.45
CA GLY A 641 22.33 17.38 -9.76
C GLY A 641 21.27 17.13 -8.69
N ALA A 642 20.95 15.87 -8.36
CA ALA A 642 20.01 15.55 -7.29
C ALA A 642 20.49 16.03 -5.92
N ILE A 643 19.53 16.48 -5.10
CA ILE A 643 19.70 16.84 -3.71
C ILE A 643 18.81 15.90 -2.90
N MET A 644 19.41 15.10 -2.03
CA MET A 644 18.69 14.13 -1.21
C MET A 644 18.83 14.47 0.27
N PRO A 645 17.74 14.75 0.98
CA PRO A 645 17.76 14.90 2.43
C PRO A 645 17.94 13.53 3.09
N LEU A 646 18.94 13.41 3.94
CA LEU A 646 19.26 12.21 4.71
C LEU A 646 19.33 12.56 6.19
N GLU A 647 19.44 11.57 7.05
CA GLU A 647 19.81 11.74 8.46
C GLU A 647 20.94 10.79 8.81
N GLU A 648 21.74 11.10 9.82
CA GLU A 648 22.71 10.13 10.33
C GLU A 648 21.96 9.00 11.03
N ALA A 649 22.34 7.76 10.73
CA ALA A 649 21.80 6.62 11.45
C ALA A 649 22.30 6.66 12.90
N VAL A 650 21.43 7.05 13.82
CA VAL A 650 21.76 7.12 15.24
C VAL A 650 21.44 5.78 15.90
N SER A 651 22.44 5.21 16.57
CA SER A 651 22.25 4.09 17.48
C SER A 651 22.00 4.64 18.88
N GLY A 652 20.76 4.48 19.40
CA GLY A 652 20.43 4.82 20.79
C GLY A 652 19.54 6.07 20.96
N GLN A 653 18.93 6.13 22.12
CA GLN A 653 17.73 6.90 22.45
C GLN A 653 17.88 8.42 22.64
N SER A 654 19.06 9.01 22.59
CA SER A 654 19.26 10.35 23.17
C SER A 654 19.79 11.43 22.24
N ALA A 655 20.16 11.10 21.03
CA ALA A 655 20.65 12.10 20.09
C ALA A 655 19.58 12.40 19.02
N GLU A 656 19.23 13.67 18.85
CA GLU A 656 18.49 14.08 17.65
C GLU A 656 19.34 13.74 16.42
N PRO A 657 18.78 13.06 15.41
CA PRO A 657 19.52 12.71 14.21
C PRO A 657 20.02 13.97 13.52
N GLN A 658 21.29 14.02 13.17
CA GLN A 658 21.83 15.11 12.38
C GLN A 658 21.31 15.00 10.94
N HIS A 659 20.76 16.09 10.42
CA HIS A 659 20.32 16.16 9.05
C HIS A 659 21.51 16.33 8.11
N VAL A 660 21.63 15.47 7.13
CA VAL A 660 22.65 15.47 6.10
C VAL A 660 22.01 15.72 4.74
N ILE A 661 22.64 16.51 3.91
CA ILE A 661 22.23 16.68 2.51
C ILE A 661 23.29 16.05 1.63
N GLU A 662 22.88 15.09 0.81
CA GLU A 662 23.74 14.52 -0.21
C GLU A 662 23.48 15.23 -1.55
N ILE A 663 24.54 15.81 -2.14
CA ILE A 663 24.48 16.53 -3.42
C ILE A 663 25.24 15.74 -4.47
N TRP A 664 24.62 15.46 -5.58
CA TRP A 664 25.20 14.72 -6.68
C TRP A 664 25.64 15.66 -7.80
N PRO A 665 26.85 15.50 -8.38
CA PRO A 665 27.39 16.42 -9.38
C PRO A 665 26.54 16.41 -10.66
N THR A 666 26.46 17.56 -11.31
CA THR A 666 25.76 17.73 -12.59
C THR A 666 26.57 17.22 -13.80
N SER A 667 27.90 17.16 -13.70
CA SER A 667 28.82 16.52 -14.64
C SER A 667 30.20 16.39 -14.02
N GLN A 668 30.95 15.35 -14.38
CA GLN A 668 32.40 15.40 -14.21
C GLN A 668 32.96 16.31 -15.32
N LYS A 669 33.51 17.48 -14.96
CA LYS A 669 34.46 18.10 -15.84
C LYS A 669 35.64 17.14 -15.97
N GLU A 670 35.87 16.61 -17.17
CA GLU A 670 37.15 15.96 -17.46
C GLU A 670 38.24 16.97 -17.08
N LYS A 671 39.07 16.59 -16.12
CA LYS A 671 40.32 17.28 -15.93
C LYS A 671 41.17 16.93 -17.14
N THR A 672 41.17 17.81 -18.16
CA THR A 672 42.23 17.82 -19.15
C THR A 672 43.52 18.12 -18.36
N SER A 673 44.37 17.09 -18.31
CA SER A 673 45.76 17.17 -17.79
C SER A 673 46.59 18.00 -18.76
#